data_397e8f1f99bf38cd9e134adaf5a2da1b
#
_entry.id   397e8f1f99bf38cd9e134adaf5a2da1b
#
_cell.length_a   1.000
_cell.length_b   1.000
_cell.length_c   1.000
_cell.angle_alpha   90.00
_cell.angle_beta   90.00
_cell.angle_gamma   90.00
#
_symmetry.space_group_name_H-M   'P 1'
#
loop_
_entity.id
_entity.type
_entity.pdbx_description
1 polymer ?
#
loop_
_entity_poly.entity_id
_entity_poly.type
_entity_poly.pdbx_seq_one_letter_code
_entity_poly.pdbx_strand_id
1 'polypeptide(L)'
;MKLHFLPLFITILSITSCKKPSPSTPAQKDKSLISYVNPFIGTGGHGHTYPGATMPFGMMQLSPDTRLDGWDGCSGYHYSDEYIYGFSHTHLSGTGVSDYGDILLMPTNKVAFNNGADGQSGYRAHFSHDNEMAEPGYYKVHLDSTEIDVELTVSKRSGIHKYLFPSSENQYVILDLDHRDQLLDYKIQMVDSQSIKGYRHSKAWATDQRLFFDMHFSKSIESISYVENDTEVSKNYKYQSKKAAIKFKNPNNDPIYIKIGISAVDEAGAKRNWETEIGDKTFDDIKTEAQNTWEQQLEKIVVESTNNDYKTNFYTALYHTMIAPNLYQDVDGRYRGMDLEIHETKDFEYYTVFSLWDTYRAAHPLYTIIEEDRTNDFINTFLAKYDEGGIMPIWDLSANYTGCMIGYHAVPVIADAYLKGIRGYNTEKAFEAMKHSATRDKLGLKSYKELGFIPVEEESESVSKTLEYAYDDWTIAQMAKAMNKTEDYKTYTERAQYYKNSYDPETKFMRGRFRNTWFAPFDPYEVNFNYTEANSWQYSFYVPQDISGFINLLGGKDKLEIQLDTLFTANDKTSGRHQVDITGLIGQYAHGNEPSHHMAYLYNFVNKPHKTQERVHQILTELYTNTPDGISGNEDCGQMSAWYVFSSMGFYPVTPASNQYIIGTPLFDKATINLENGKQFNIVATNLSDKNIYIEHVYLNGKSLDRTFIYHNEIAEGGTLEFKMTDNPAVWGSQEGQEPNTSIDEHLVVPVPFIAKGDVAFKGETEVVLENVDNEVSIFYSLNDEDFKLYDAPFTISEATNLNVYSEKNKIKSATVETKFYKIDPNLSITLETEYANQYNGGGNDALIDGILGTQDFRTGTWQGYHNTDLIATVDLGKETHVNLVTINFLEDQRSWIFYPTEVACFGSTDGENFESIGKYSLYEIVPSDEVDIKNVEFIIENNANYRFSKPLKNNYRYIKIKAKTLGELPKWHLGHEHDGRSWLFADEITIK
;
A
#
# COMPACT_ATOMS: atom_id res chain seq x y z
N MET A 1 22.73 -63.09 -93.49
CA MET A 1 21.37 -63.43 -93.10
C MET A 1 21.15 -62.86 -91.72
N LYS A 2 20.48 -61.80 -91.58
CA LYS A 2 20.33 -61.02 -90.32
C LYS A 2 19.00 -61.29 -89.85
N LEU A 3 18.90 -61.79 -88.60
CA LEU A 3 17.66 -61.86 -87.79
C LEU A 3 17.49 -60.50 -87.09
N HIS A 4 16.28 -59.94 -87.21
CA HIS A 4 15.90 -58.79 -86.43
C HIS A 4 15.08 -59.25 -85.22
N PHE A 5 15.47 -58.89 -84.04
CA PHE A 5 14.69 -59.02 -82.80
C PHE A 5 13.91 -57.72 -82.56
N LEU A 6 12.59 -57.83 -82.34
CA LEU A 6 11.68 -56.76 -81.87
C LEU A 6 11.44 -56.91 -80.40
N PRO A 7 11.64 -55.95 -79.56
CA PRO A 7 11.28 -56.10 -78.17
C PRO A 7 9.80 -55.74 -77.91
N LEU A 8 9.15 -56.59 -77.18
CA LEU A 8 7.79 -56.51 -76.70
C LEU A 8 7.71 -55.49 -75.49
N PHE A 9 7.01 -54.38 -75.61
CA PHE A 9 6.72 -53.48 -74.44
C PHE A 9 5.52 -53.99 -73.69
N ILE A 10 5.75 -54.41 -72.43
CA ILE A 10 4.70 -54.71 -71.46
C ILE A 10 4.39 -53.41 -70.72
N THR A 11 3.21 -52.86 -70.96
CA THR A 11 2.68 -51.68 -70.22
C THR A 11 2.06 -52.18 -68.91
N ILE A 12 2.72 -51.94 -67.79
CA ILE A 12 2.15 -52.15 -66.45
C ILE A 12 1.23 -50.95 -66.14
N LEU A 13 -0.07 -51.20 -66.12
CA LEU A 13 -1.06 -50.24 -65.60
C LEU A 13 -0.95 -50.19 -64.07
N SER A 14 -0.34 -49.15 -63.53
CA SER A 14 -0.36 -48.85 -62.12
C SER A 14 -1.72 -48.25 -61.74
N ILE A 15 -2.54 -48.99 -61.06
CA ILE A 15 -3.77 -48.48 -60.43
C ILE A 15 -3.38 -47.66 -59.20
N THR A 16 -3.23 -46.34 -59.36
CA THR A 16 -3.14 -45.40 -58.23
C THR A 16 -4.53 -45.25 -57.57
N SER A 17 -4.71 -45.91 -56.48
CA SER A 17 -5.85 -45.70 -55.57
C SER A 17 -5.77 -44.27 -54.97
N CYS A 18 -6.56 -43.35 -55.44
CA CYS A 18 -6.77 -42.06 -54.76
C CYS A 18 -7.46 -42.33 -53.41
N LYS A 19 -6.68 -42.35 -52.34
CA LYS A 19 -7.25 -42.13 -50.99
C LYS A 19 -7.84 -40.73 -50.96
N LYS A 20 -9.16 -40.58 -50.76
CA LYS A 20 -9.78 -39.34 -50.39
C LYS A 20 -9.06 -38.86 -49.13
N PRO A 21 -8.68 -37.58 -49.02
CA PRO A 21 -8.23 -37.06 -47.72
C PRO A 21 -9.34 -37.27 -46.72
N SER A 22 -8.99 -37.83 -45.57
CA SER A 22 -9.87 -37.85 -44.39
C SER A 22 -10.29 -36.40 -44.13
N PRO A 23 -11.53 -36.13 -43.75
CA PRO A 23 -11.88 -34.80 -43.31
C PRO A 23 -10.92 -34.43 -42.17
N SER A 24 -10.17 -33.37 -42.36
CA SER A 24 -9.40 -32.73 -41.29
C SER A 24 -10.41 -32.45 -40.18
N THR A 25 -10.16 -33.00 -38.99
CA THR A 25 -10.83 -32.58 -37.79
C THR A 25 -10.81 -31.04 -37.80
N PRO A 26 -11.92 -30.34 -37.61
CA PRO A 26 -11.88 -28.89 -37.51
C PRO A 26 -10.83 -28.56 -36.44
N ALA A 27 -9.87 -27.69 -36.78
CA ALA A 27 -8.97 -27.16 -35.77
C ALA A 27 -9.83 -26.69 -34.62
N GLN A 28 -9.60 -27.20 -33.44
CA GLN A 28 -10.24 -26.75 -32.22
C GLN A 28 -9.99 -25.26 -32.19
N LYS A 29 -11.02 -24.43 -32.31
CA LYS A 29 -10.88 -23.00 -32.27
C LYS A 29 -10.25 -22.72 -30.91
N ASP A 30 -9.06 -22.11 -30.86
CA ASP A 30 -8.42 -21.79 -29.61
C ASP A 30 -9.42 -21.03 -28.74
N LYS A 31 -9.51 -21.42 -27.49
CA LYS A 31 -10.44 -20.83 -26.53
C LYS A 31 -10.00 -19.38 -26.30
N SER A 32 -10.91 -18.42 -26.42
CA SER A 32 -10.62 -17.00 -26.18
C SER A 32 -9.99 -16.80 -24.79
N LEU A 33 -8.96 -15.95 -24.68
CA LEU A 33 -8.20 -15.72 -23.45
C LEU A 33 -9.06 -15.11 -22.35
N ILE A 34 -10.03 -14.25 -22.68
CA ILE A 34 -10.97 -13.70 -21.71
C ILE A 34 -11.76 -14.80 -20.95
N SER A 35 -11.94 -15.97 -21.58
CA SER A 35 -12.65 -17.10 -20.92
C SER A 35 -11.83 -17.79 -19.80
N TYR A 36 -10.56 -17.43 -19.63
CA TYR A 36 -9.76 -17.84 -18.47
C TYR A 36 -9.74 -16.81 -17.34
N VAL A 37 -10.19 -15.57 -17.57
CA VAL A 37 -10.28 -14.57 -16.52
C VAL A 37 -11.47 -14.89 -15.60
N ASN A 38 -11.19 -14.96 -14.30
CA ASN A 38 -12.20 -15.11 -13.26
C ASN A 38 -12.19 -13.87 -12.34
N PRO A 39 -13.03 -12.84 -12.62
CA PRO A 39 -13.04 -11.59 -11.84
C PRO A 39 -13.45 -11.77 -10.36
N PHE A 40 -13.91 -12.97 -9.95
CA PHE A 40 -14.19 -13.24 -8.55
C PHE A 40 -12.96 -13.59 -7.71
N ILE A 41 -11.80 -13.88 -8.30
CA ILE A 41 -10.56 -14.09 -7.55
C ILE A 41 -10.18 -12.78 -6.85
N GLY A 42 -9.96 -12.83 -5.54
CA GLY A 42 -9.65 -11.66 -4.69
C GLY A 42 -10.88 -10.92 -4.16
N THR A 43 -12.11 -11.33 -4.51
CA THR A 43 -13.34 -10.71 -3.98
C THR A 43 -13.78 -11.30 -2.63
N GLY A 44 -13.17 -12.40 -2.20
CA GLY A 44 -13.33 -12.98 -0.86
C GLY A 44 -12.05 -12.86 -0.06
N GLY A 45 -12.08 -13.24 1.22
CA GLY A 45 -10.93 -13.07 2.11
C GLY A 45 -10.52 -11.59 2.21
N HIS A 46 -9.26 -11.31 1.91
CA HIS A 46 -8.64 -9.99 2.04
C HIS A 46 -8.08 -9.43 0.72
N GLY A 47 -8.55 -9.92 -0.44
CA GLY A 47 -8.04 -9.47 -1.74
C GLY A 47 -8.53 -8.09 -2.17
N HIS A 48 -9.70 -7.67 -1.68
CA HIS A 48 -10.33 -6.36 -1.92
C HIS A 48 -10.52 -6.01 -3.40
N THR A 49 -10.73 -7.00 -4.27
CA THR A 49 -11.09 -6.78 -5.68
C THR A 49 -12.61 -6.72 -5.86
N TYR A 50 -13.08 -6.33 -7.04
CA TYR A 50 -14.51 -6.30 -7.40
C TYR A 50 -14.76 -7.02 -8.73
N PRO A 51 -15.96 -7.65 -8.92
CA PRO A 51 -16.24 -8.46 -10.10
C PRO A 51 -16.86 -7.68 -11.27
N GLY A 52 -17.10 -6.39 -11.12
CA GLY A 52 -17.87 -5.58 -12.06
C GLY A 52 -17.19 -5.33 -13.40
N ALA A 53 -17.96 -4.75 -14.32
CA ALA A 53 -17.46 -4.40 -15.65
C ALA A 53 -16.50 -3.20 -15.57
N THR A 54 -15.30 -3.35 -16.15
CA THR A 54 -14.31 -2.27 -16.32
C THR A 54 -13.56 -2.45 -17.63
N MET A 55 -13.00 -1.36 -18.18
CA MET A 55 -12.06 -1.37 -19.29
C MET A 55 -10.62 -1.37 -18.78
N PRO A 56 -9.64 -1.83 -19.57
CA PRO A 56 -8.22 -1.68 -19.19
C PRO A 56 -7.92 -0.22 -18.84
N PHE A 57 -7.45 0.02 -17.61
CA PHE A 57 -7.15 1.35 -17.06
C PHE A 57 -8.31 2.35 -17.19
N GLY A 58 -9.56 1.88 -17.18
CA GLY A 58 -10.75 2.71 -17.42
C GLY A 58 -11.10 3.63 -16.25
N MET A 59 -11.80 4.73 -16.55
CA MET A 59 -12.37 5.65 -15.55
C MET A 59 -13.67 5.10 -14.96
N MET A 60 -14.39 4.25 -15.70
CA MET A 60 -15.65 3.65 -15.30
C MET A 60 -15.41 2.25 -14.73
N GLN A 61 -15.71 2.05 -13.44
CA GLN A 61 -15.73 0.75 -12.75
C GLN A 61 -17.17 0.48 -12.30
N LEU A 62 -17.94 -0.19 -13.16
CA LEU A 62 -19.39 -0.42 -12.94
C LEU A 62 -19.60 -1.79 -12.28
N SER A 63 -19.81 -1.80 -10.96
CA SER A 63 -19.85 -3.02 -10.16
C SER A 63 -20.99 -3.02 -9.15
N PRO A 64 -21.46 -4.21 -8.70
CA PRO A 64 -22.35 -4.29 -7.55
C PRO A 64 -21.66 -3.89 -6.26
N ASP A 65 -22.43 -3.25 -5.35
CA ASP A 65 -22.06 -2.97 -3.98
C ASP A 65 -22.82 -3.91 -3.04
N THR A 66 -22.07 -4.73 -2.27
CA THR A 66 -22.62 -5.70 -1.31
C THR A 66 -22.24 -5.37 0.14
N ARG A 67 -21.17 -4.57 0.34
CA ARG A 67 -20.65 -4.22 1.66
C ARG A 67 -20.40 -2.71 1.76
N LEU A 68 -20.86 -2.09 2.85
CA LEU A 68 -20.84 -0.65 3.03
C LEU A 68 -19.67 -0.15 3.89
N ASP A 69 -19.15 -1.01 4.75
CA ASP A 69 -18.18 -0.68 5.78
C ASP A 69 -17.25 -1.87 6.07
N GLY A 70 -16.30 -1.64 6.97
CA GLY A 70 -15.29 -2.63 7.35
C GLY A 70 -14.14 -2.73 6.36
N TRP A 71 -13.03 -3.31 6.83
CA TRP A 71 -11.82 -3.45 6.03
C TRP A 71 -12.04 -4.28 4.76
N ASP A 72 -12.71 -5.44 4.86
CA ASP A 72 -13.04 -6.26 3.71
C ASP A 72 -14.11 -5.64 2.78
N GLY A 73 -14.65 -4.48 3.12
CA GLY A 73 -15.60 -3.71 2.31
C GLY A 73 -14.96 -2.63 1.44
N CYS A 74 -13.63 -2.49 1.41
CA CYS A 74 -12.93 -1.40 0.73
C CYS A 74 -13.30 -1.28 -0.76
N SER A 75 -13.43 -2.40 -1.48
CA SER A 75 -13.82 -2.40 -2.90
C SER A 75 -15.33 -2.23 -3.14
N GLY A 76 -16.17 -2.22 -2.10
CA GLY A 76 -17.64 -2.21 -2.22
C GLY A 76 -18.29 -3.57 -2.37
N TYR A 77 -17.56 -4.60 -2.76
CA TYR A 77 -18.06 -5.97 -2.94
C TYR A 77 -17.28 -6.96 -2.09
N HIS A 78 -17.98 -7.93 -1.49
CA HIS A 78 -17.34 -9.09 -0.88
C HIS A 78 -18.13 -10.37 -1.17
N TYR A 79 -17.45 -11.44 -1.63
CA TYR A 79 -18.08 -12.68 -2.10
C TYR A 79 -18.91 -13.41 -1.05
N SER A 80 -18.71 -13.18 0.24
CA SER A 80 -19.52 -13.81 1.30
C SER A 80 -20.89 -13.16 1.53
N ASP A 81 -21.18 -12.05 0.86
CA ASP A 81 -22.40 -11.28 1.08
C ASP A 81 -23.60 -11.84 0.27
N GLU A 82 -24.82 -11.70 0.79
CA GLU A 82 -26.05 -12.21 0.18
C GLU A 82 -26.99 -11.09 -0.31
N TYR A 83 -26.58 -9.81 -0.18
CA TYR A 83 -27.41 -8.66 -0.56
C TYR A 83 -26.61 -7.67 -1.42
N ILE A 84 -27.23 -7.24 -2.51
CA ILE A 84 -26.76 -6.12 -3.34
C ILE A 84 -27.54 -4.86 -2.93
N TYR A 85 -26.79 -3.78 -2.59
CA TYR A 85 -27.36 -2.45 -2.32
C TYR A 85 -27.60 -1.67 -3.61
N GLY A 86 -26.90 -1.97 -4.67
CA GLY A 86 -27.02 -1.36 -5.99
C GLY A 86 -25.76 -1.54 -6.80
N PHE A 87 -25.63 -0.72 -7.84
CA PHE A 87 -24.51 -0.75 -8.78
C PHE A 87 -23.94 0.67 -8.89
N SER A 88 -22.76 0.89 -8.33
CA SER A 88 -22.06 2.16 -8.41
C SER A 88 -21.05 2.20 -9.56
N HIS A 89 -20.52 3.37 -9.87
CA HIS A 89 -19.79 3.63 -11.12
C HIS A 89 -18.28 3.80 -10.93
N THR A 90 -17.85 3.80 -9.68
CA THR A 90 -16.42 3.88 -9.30
C THR A 90 -16.13 2.89 -8.19
N HIS A 91 -15.02 2.15 -8.31
CA HIS A 91 -14.55 1.17 -7.32
C HIS A 91 -13.03 1.18 -7.26
N LEU A 92 -12.45 1.03 -6.06
CA LEU A 92 -11.04 0.76 -5.87
C LEU A 92 -10.78 -0.75 -5.96
N SER A 93 -9.64 -1.16 -6.46
CA SER A 93 -9.24 -2.57 -6.54
C SER A 93 -8.01 -2.83 -5.68
N GLY A 94 -8.15 -3.70 -4.68
CA GLY A 94 -7.06 -4.17 -3.86
C GLY A 94 -6.57 -3.20 -2.78
N THR A 95 -7.30 -2.14 -2.46
CA THR A 95 -6.84 -1.15 -1.47
C THR A 95 -7.28 -1.50 -0.06
N GLY A 96 -6.43 -1.19 0.94
CA GLY A 96 -6.73 -1.36 2.37
C GLY A 96 -7.56 -0.22 2.98
N VAL A 97 -7.89 0.84 2.22
CA VAL A 97 -8.71 1.98 2.64
C VAL A 97 -9.86 2.17 1.68
N SER A 98 -11.05 2.38 2.22
CA SER A 98 -12.28 2.56 1.45
C SER A 98 -12.41 3.96 0.88
N ASP A 99 -12.77 4.04 -0.41
CA ASP A 99 -13.24 5.25 -1.10
C ASP A 99 -14.04 4.83 -2.35
N TYR A 100 -14.56 5.82 -3.12
CA TYR A 100 -15.37 5.57 -4.30
C TYR A 100 -16.78 5.03 -3.95
N GLY A 101 -17.40 4.24 -4.83
CA GLY A 101 -18.80 3.84 -4.68
C GLY A 101 -19.76 4.95 -5.09
N ASP A 102 -19.37 5.75 -6.08
CA ASP A 102 -20.10 6.96 -6.49
C ASP A 102 -21.29 6.63 -7.37
N ILE A 103 -22.38 7.37 -7.18
CA ILE A 103 -23.56 7.40 -8.07
C ILE A 103 -24.19 6.00 -8.19
N LEU A 104 -24.82 5.54 -7.11
CA LEU A 104 -25.44 4.21 -7.07
C LEU A 104 -26.77 4.21 -7.82
N LEU A 105 -27.01 3.18 -8.65
CA LEU A 105 -28.29 2.85 -9.24
C LEU A 105 -28.78 1.49 -8.75
N MET A 106 -30.05 1.42 -8.27
CA MET A 106 -30.66 0.16 -7.85
C MET A 106 -32.04 -0.03 -8.52
N PRO A 107 -32.23 -1.02 -9.41
CA PRO A 107 -33.54 -1.34 -9.96
C PRO A 107 -34.39 -2.03 -8.90
N THR A 108 -35.68 -1.61 -8.81
CA THR A 108 -36.60 -2.15 -7.79
C THR A 108 -38.06 -2.10 -8.28
N ASN A 109 -38.90 -2.94 -7.69
CA ASN A 109 -40.35 -2.96 -7.97
C ASN A 109 -41.16 -2.24 -6.87
N LYS A 110 -40.52 -1.62 -5.90
CA LYS A 110 -41.14 -0.82 -4.84
C LYS A 110 -40.22 0.35 -4.43
N VAL A 111 -40.83 1.48 -4.11
CA VAL A 111 -40.08 2.65 -3.65
C VAL A 111 -39.67 2.48 -2.18
N ALA A 112 -38.38 2.60 -1.90
CA ALA A 112 -37.82 2.73 -0.58
C ALA A 112 -36.57 3.63 -0.69
N PHE A 113 -36.34 4.50 0.27
CA PHE A 113 -35.13 5.35 0.29
C PHE A 113 -34.12 4.89 1.34
N ASN A 114 -34.53 4.06 2.31
CA ASN A 114 -33.62 3.31 3.18
C ASN A 114 -32.98 2.18 2.37
N ASN A 115 -31.65 1.99 2.52
CA ASN A 115 -30.93 0.92 1.85
C ASN A 115 -31.16 -0.47 2.48
N GLY A 116 -31.60 -0.53 3.74
CA GLY A 116 -31.89 -1.76 4.49
C GLY A 116 -30.69 -2.33 5.25
N ALA A 117 -29.57 -1.62 5.33
CA ALA A 117 -28.40 -2.06 6.11
C ALA A 117 -28.69 -2.14 7.63
N ASP A 118 -29.60 -1.31 8.12
CA ASP A 118 -30.07 -1.29 9.50
C ASP A 118 -31.01 -2.45 9.89
N GLY A 119 -31.20 -3.42 9.01
CA GLY A 119 -32.14 -4.55 9.18
C GLY A 119 -33.60 -4.22 8.96
N GLN A 120 -33.95 -2.97 8.59
CA GLN A 120 -35.31 -2.58 8.22
C GLN A 120 -35.60 -2.85 6.74
N SER A 121 -36.85 -2.63 6.30
CA SER A 121 -37.20 -2.72 4.91
C SER A 121 -36.52 -1.61 4.10
N GLY A 122 -35.73 -2.00 3.10
CA GLY A 122 -35.02 -1.10 2.24
C GLY A 122 -35.04 -1.49 0.77
N TYR A 123 -34.22 -0.83 -0.06
CA TYR A 123 -34.14 -1.12 -1.49
C TYR A 123 -33.13 -2.23 -1.83
N ARG A 124 -32.21 -2.65 -0.92
CA ARG A 124 -31.30 -3.77 -1.20
C ARG A 124 -32.05 -5.03 -1.59
N ALA A 125 -31.44 -5.84 -2.45
CA ALA A 125 -32.02 -7.08 -2.91
C ALA A 125 -31.14 -8.28 -2.57
N HIS A 126 -31.77 -9.39 -2.16
CA HIS A 126 -31.07 -10.67 -2.02
C HIS A 126 -30.71 -11.21 -3.41
N PHE A 127 -29.54 -11.85 -3.52
CA PHE A 127 -29.05 -12.53 -4.72
C PHE A 127 -28.34 -13.83 -4.35
N SER A 128 -28.04 -14.65 -5.36
CA SER A 128 -27.28 -15.88 -5.22
C SER A 128 -26.15 -15.90 -6.26
N HIS A 129 -24.96 -16.33 -5.83
CA HIS A 129 -23.80 -16.52 -6.73
C HIS A 129 -24.06 -17.57 -7.82
N ASP A 130 -25.03 -18.48 -7.66
CA ASP A 130 -25.48 -19.40 -8.72
C ASP A 130 -26.11 -18.66 -9.92
N ASN A 131 -26.61 -17.44 -9.70
CA ASN A 131 -27.26 -16.58 -10.70
C ASN A 131 -26.41 -15.32 -11.01
N GLU A 132 -25.13 -15.34 -10.67
CA GLU A 132 -24.17 -14.25 -10.89
C GLU A 132 -23.11 -14.67 -11.93
N MET A 133 -22.70 -13.74 -12.77
CA MET A 133 -21.67 -13.95 -13.78
C MET A 133 -20.83 -12.68 -13.96
N ALA A 134 -19.50 -12.83 -13.97
CA ALA A 134 -18.57 -11.78 -14.30
C ALA A 134 -17.59 -12.23 -15.39
N GLU A 135 -17.35 -11.36 -16.36
CA GLU A 135 -16.36 -11.51 -17.42
C GLU A 135 -15.68 -10.14 -17.66
N PRO A 136 -14.48 -10.06 -18.22
CA PRO A 136 -13.88 -8.79 -18.57
C PRO A 136 -14.82 -7.89 -19.38
N GLY A 137 -15.14 -6.70 -18.85
CA GLY A 137 -16.05 -5.73 -19.48
C GLY A 137 -17.54 -6.07 -19.38
N TYR A 138 -17.94 -7.09 -18.61
CA TYR A 138 -19.34 -7.49 -18.47
C TYR A 138 -19.63 -8.10 -17.11
N TYR A 139 -20.80 -7.73 -16.56
CA TYR A 139 -21.35 -8.32 -15.34
C TYR A 139 -22.84 -8.60 -15.48
N LYS A 140 -23.32 -9.67 -14.85
CA LYS A 140 -24.74 -10.06 -14.82
C LYS A 140 -25.11 -10.66 -13.47
N VAL A 141 -26.33 -10.34 -12.99
CA VAL A 141 -26.93 -10.97 -11.81
C VAL A 141 -28.46 -10.99 -11.88
N HIS A 142 -29.07 -11.99 -11.25
CA HIS A 142 -30.49 -12.01 -10.95
C HIS A 142 -30.73 -11.59 -9.50
N LEU A 143 -31.61 -10.60 -9.29
CA LEU A 143 -31.98 -10.10 -7.96
C LEU A 143 -33.20 -10.90 -7.45
N ASP A 144 -32.99 -11.92 -6.62
CA ASP A 144 -33.98 -12.90 -6.18
C ASP A 144 -35.20 -12.27 -5.51
N SER A 145 -35.01 -11.23 -4.68
CA SER A 145 -36.13 -10.62 -3.94
C SER A 145 -37.01 -9.71 -4.79
N THR A 146 -36.58 -9.31 -5.98
CA THR A 146 -37.34 -8.43 -6.90
C THR A 146 -37.62 -9.08 -8.26
N GLU A 147 -37.02 -10.24 -8.52
CA GLU A 147 -37.12 -10.98 -9.80
C GLU A 147 -36.65 -10.11 -11.00
N ILE A 148 -35.59 -9.28 -10.80
CA ILE A 148 -35.07 -8.39 -11.83
C ILE A 148 -33.72 -8.93 -12.31
N ASP A 149 -33.58 -9.09 -13.65
CA ASP A 149 -32.27 -9.36 -14.26
C ASP A 149 -31.54 -8.05 -14.51
N VAL A 150 -30.25 -8.01 -14.12
CA VAL A 150 -29.34 -6.90 -14.30
C VAL A 150 -28.17 -7.35 -15.16
N GLU A 151 -27.87 -6.60 -16.21
CA GLU A 151 -26.64 -6.75 -17.00
C GLU A 151 -25.93 -5.40 -17.12
N LEU A 152 -24.59 -5.41 -17.02
CA LEU A 152 -23.73 -4.21 -17.02
C LEU A 152 -22.63 -4.38 -18.06
N THR A 153 -22.29 -3.30 -18.78
CA THR A 153 -21.10 -3.22 -19.66
C THR A 153 -20.59 -1.80 -19.72
N VAL A 154 -19.35 -1.60 -20.16
CA VAL A 154 -18.66 -0.32 -20.07
C VAL A 154 -17.85 0.01 -21.33
N SER A 155 -17.60 1.31 -21.52
CA SER A 155 -16.49 1.89 -22.27
C SER A 155 -15.50 2.56 -21.28
N LYS A 156 -14.48 3.26 -21.77
CA LYS A 156 -13.43 3.83 -20.87
C LYS A 156 -14.01 4.80 -19.81
N ARG A 157 -15.02 5.64 -20.15
CA ARG A 157 -15.58 6.71 -19.30
C ARG A 157 -17.08 6.59 -19.09
N SER A 158 -17.66 5.54 -19.61
CA SER A 158 -19.12 5.45 -19.67
C SER A 158 -19.60 4.02 -19.52
N GLY A 159 -20.86 3.83 -19.07
CA GLY A 159 -21.43 2.50 -18.87
C GLY A 159 -22.84 2.38 -19.40
N ILE A 160 -23.29 1.14 -19.58
CA ILE A 160 -24.68 0.81 -19.91
C ILE A 160 -25.19 -0.21 -18.91
N HIS A 161 -26.30 0.15 -18.23
CA HIS A 161 -27.12 -0.81 -17.49
C HIS A 161 -28.24 -1.33 -18.40
N LYS A 162 -28.58 -2.60 -18.26
CA LYS A 162 -29.73 -3.24 -18.85
C LYS A 162 -30.52 -3.94 -17.76
N TYR A 163 -31.77 -3.51 -17.56
CA TYR A 163 -32.64 -4.07 -16.55
C TYR A 163 -33.88 -4.73 -17.20
N LEU A 164 -34.16 -5.97 -16.84
CA LEU A 164 -35.36 -6.68 -17.24
C LEU A 164 -36.24 -6.94 -16.00
N PHE A 165 -37.38 -6.26 -15.95
CA PHE A 165 -38.33 -6.38 -14.85
C PHE A 165 -39.30 -7.55 -15.06
N PRO A 166 -39.84 -8.18 -14.00
CA PRO A 166 -40.77 -9.30 -14.12
C PRO A 166 -42.14 -8.88 -14.70
N SER A 167 -42.50 -7.59 -14.62
CA SER A 167 -43.76 -7.06 -15.13
C SER A 167 -43.62 -5.60 -15.56
N SER A 168 -44.60 -5.10 -16.33
CA SER A 168 -44.69 -3.70 -16.74
C SER A 168 -45.16 -2.75 -15.63
N GLU A 169 -45.57 -3.27 -14.50
CA GLU A 169 -45.98 -2.49 -13.33
C GLU A 169 -44.84 -2.27 -12.39
N ASN A 170 -44.80 -1.07 -11.77
CA ASN A 170 -43.83 -0.77 -10.70
C ASN A 170 -42.35 -0.92 -11.09
N GLN A 171 -41.97 -0.37 -12.23
CA GLN A 171 -40.58 -0.35 -12.69
C GLN A 171 -39.87 0.95 -12.21
N TYR A 172 -39.05 0.81 -11.19
CA TYR A 172 -38.32 1.92 -10.57
C TYR A 172 -36.82 1.69 -10.62
N VAL A 173 -36.06 2.80 -10.64
CA VAL A 173 -34.63 2.82 -10.34
C VAL A 173 -34.43 3.85 -9.25
N ILE A 174 -33.80 3.44 -8.17
CA ILE A 174 -33.29 4.34 -7.13
C ILE A 174 -31.94 4.88 -7.61
N LEU A 175 -31.79 6.20 -7.62
CA LEU A 175 -30.51 6.90 -7.74
C LEU A 175 -30.14 7.38 -6.34
N ASP A 176 -29.01 6.92 -5.82
CA ASP A 176 -28.52 7.27 -4.49
C ASP A 176 -27.11 7.89 -4.60
N LEU A 177 -26.98 9.17 -4.18
CA LEU A 177 -25.70 9.90 -4.09
C LEU A 177 -25.10 9.85 -2.66
N ASP A 178 -25.84 9.32 -1.67
CA ASP A 178 -25.49 9.22 -0.25
C ASP A 178 -25.17 7.76 0.14
N HIS A 179 -24.77 6.96 -0.84
CA HIS A 179 -24.59 5.51 -0.68
C HIS A 179 -23.39 5.19 0.22
N ARG A 180 -22.26 5.84 -0.02
CA ARG A 180 -20.99 5.70 0.74
C ARG A 180 -20.39 7.07 1.01
N ASP A 181 -19.53 7.15 2.01
CA ASP A 181 -18.72 8.31 2.36
C ASP A 181 -19.52 9.54 2.80
N GLN A 182 -18.83 10.56 3.27
CA GLN A 182 -19.47 11.81 3.67
C GLN A 182 -19.83 12.66 2.46
N LEU A 183 -21.11 12.81 2.20
CA LEU A 183 -21.63 13.70 1.14
C LEU A 183 -21.50 15.16 1.58
N LEU A 184 -20.77 15.98 0.78
CA LEU A 184 -20.54 17.42 1.03
C LEU A 184 -21.51 18.29 0.23
N ASP A 185 -21.68 17.98 -1.07
CA ASP A 185 -22.61 18.68 -1.97
C ASP A 185 -23.09 17.74 -3.07
N TYR A 186 -24.28 18.00 -3.62
CA TYR A 186 -24.90 17.10 -4.58
C TYR A 186 -25.97 17.78 -5.42
N LYS A 187 -26.26 17.15 -6.57
CA LYS A 187 -27.35 17.61 -7.46
C LYS A 187 -27.90 16.46 -8.25
N ILE A 188 -29.25 16.34 -8.29
CA ILE A 188 -29.99 15.51 -9.24
C ILE A 188 -30.95 16.41 -10.01
N GLN A 189 -30.80 16.49 -11.33
CA GLN A 189 -31.60 17.35 -12.20
C GLN A 189 -32.18 16.54 -13.37
N MET A 190 -33.51 16.42 -13.43
CA MET A 190 -34.19 15.96 -14.62
C MET A 190 -34.07 17.02 -15.73
N VAL A 191 -33.52 16.66 -16.88
CA VAL A 191 -33.36 17.53 -18.05
C VAL A 191 -34.59 17.47 -18.93
N ASP A 192 -35.03 16.27 -19.25
CA ASP A 192 -36.23 15.98 -20.04
C ASP A 192 -36.82 14.63 -19.61
N SER A 193 -37.76 14.08 -20.39
CA SER A 193 -38.42 12.82 -20.08
C SER A 193 -37.53 11.56 -20.19
N GLN A 194 -36.30 11.71 -20.67
CA GLN A 194 -35.36 10.59 -20.86
C GLN A 194 -33.94 10.90 -20.34
N SER A 195 -33.73 12.02 -19.65
CA SER A 195 -32.40 12.43 -19.24
C SER A 195 -32.37 13.03 -17.84
N ILE A 196 -31.38 12.59 -17.04
CA ILE A 196 -31.05 13.13 -15.72
C ILE A 196 -29.55 13.41 -15.70
N LYS A 197 -29.15 14.53 -15.09
CA LYS A 197 -27.76 14.88 -14.83
C LYS A 197 -27.56 15.37 -13.41
N GLY A 198 -26.34 15.41 -12.97
CA GLY A 198 -25.99 15.90 -11.63
C GLY A 198 -24.55 15.72 -11.27
N TYR A 199 -24.30 15.83 -9.98
CA TYR A 199 -22.96 15.60 -9.43
C TYR A 199 -23.05 15.14 -7.97
N ARG A 200 -21.96 14.48 -7.54
CA ARG A 200 -21.64 14.13 -6.17
C ARG A 200 -20.31 14.76 -5.78
N HIS A 201 -20.28 15.49 -4.66
CA HIS A 201 -19.07 16.00 -4.01
C HIS A 201 -18.99 15.35 -2.63
N SER A 202 -17.93 14.63 -2.36
CA SER A 202 -17.78 13.78 -1.18
C SER A 202 -16.41 13.94 -0.53
N LYS A 203 -16.31 13.42 0.69
CA LYS A 203 -15.10 13.34 1.48
C LYS A 203 -15.00 11.95 2.11
N ALA A 204 -13.89 11.28 1.83
CA ALA A 204 -13.44 10.07 2.50
C ALA A 204 -11.90 10.09 2.55
N TRP A 205 -11.23 9.10 1.99
CA TRP A 205 -9.78 9.09 1.81
C TRP A 205 -9.32 10.25 0.90
N ALA A 206 -10.00 10.43 -0.24
CA ALA A 206 -9.96 11.69 -0.98
C ALA A 206 -10.79 12.76 -0.22
N THR A 207 -10.16 13.86 0.18
CA THR A 207 -10.79 14.87 1.04
C THR A 207 -11.73 15.84 0.30
N ASP A 208 -11.62 15.91 -1.03
CA ASP A 208 -12.44 16.73 -1.93
C ASP A 208 -12.61 15.99 -3.27
N GLN A 209 -13.52 15.00 -3.32
CA GLN A 209 -13.80 14.23 -4.52
C GLN A 209 -15.03 14.81 -5.23
N ARG A 210 -14.91 15.11 -6.53
CA ARG A 210 -15.97 15.70 -7.34
C ARG A 210 -16.22 14.85 -8.58
N LEU A 211 -17.41 14.24 -8.67
CA LEU A 211 -17.81 13.44 -9.80
C LEU A 211 -19.15 13.93 -10.37
N PHE A 212 -19.16 14.18 -11.67
CA PHE A 212 -20.34 14.64 -12.44
C PHE A 212 -20.84 13.48 -13.27
N PHE A 213 -22.16 13.45 -13.52
CA PHE A 213 -22.79 12.45 -14.35
C PHE A 213 -23.85 13.01 -15.30
N ASP A 214 -24.07 12.34 -16.42
CA ASP A 214 -25.19 12.53 -17.34
C ASP A 214 -25.72 11.17 -17.76
N MET A 215 -27.04 10.95 -17.59
CA MET A 215 -27.74 9.70 -17.85
C MET A 215 -28.78 9.86 -18.93
N HIS A 216 -28.87 8.88 -19.84
CA HIS A 216 -29.91 8.80 -20.85
C HIS A 216 -30.65 7.44 -20.77
N PHE A 217 -31.99 7.50 -20.68
CA PHE A 217 -32.88 6.34 -20.51
C PHE A 217 -33.57 5.95 -21.82
N SER A 218 -33.58 4.67 -22.14
CA SER A 218 -34.31 4.14 -23.32
C SER A 218 -35.84 4.24 -23.21
N LYS A 219 -36.37 4.45 -22.00
CA LYS A 219 -37.80 4.61 -21.72
C LYS A 219 -38.07 5.96 -21.09
N SER A 220 -39.26 6.52 -21.35
CA SER A 220 -39.64 7.79 -20.74
C SER A 220 -39.91 7.65 -19.25
N ILE A 221 -39.42 8.64 -18.47
CA ILE A 221 -39.75 8.81 -17.07
C ILE A 221 -41.23 9.14 -16.93
N GLU A 222 -41.97 8.31 -16.20
CA GLU A 222 -43.40 8.55 -15.86
C GLU A 222 -43.50 9.56 -14.70
N SER A 223 -42.69 9.35 -13.67
CA SER A 223 -42.59 10.23 -12.50
C SER A 223 -41.25 10.06 -11.80
N ILE A 224 -40.86 11.07 -11.05
CA ILE A 224 -39.70 11.05 -10.18
C ILE A 224 -40.11 11.52 -8.78
N SER A 225 -39.71 10.81 -7.77
CA SER A 225 -39.87 11.17 -6.34
C SER A 225 -38.48 11.44 -5.77
N TYR A 226 -38.38 12.44 -4.93
CA TYR A 226 -37.12 12.87 -4.25
C TYR A 226 -37.25 12.68 -2.75
N VAL A 227 -36.12 12.61 -2.07
CA VAL A 227 -36.03 12.52 -0.62
C VAL A 227 -35.47 13.84 -0.06
N GLU A 228 -36.08 14.33 1.01
CA GLU A 228 -35.57 15.42 1.85
C GLU A 228 -35.63 14.95 3.32
N ASN A 229 -34.51 14.95 4.02
CA ASN A 229 -34.40 14.50 5.42
C ASN A 229 -35.08 13.12 5.66
N ASP A 230 -34.80 12.14 4.79
CA ASP A 230 -35.37 10.79 4.79
C ASP A 230 -36.90 10.70 4.63
N THR A 231 -37.54 11.77 4.22
CA THR A 231 -38.97 11.84 3.96
C THR A 231 -39.23 12.09 2.47
N GLU A 232 -40.11 11.31 1.86
CA GLU A 232 -40.51 11.51 0.47
C GLU A 232 -41.17 12.88 0.26
N VAL A 233 -40.67 13.67 -0.68
CA VAL A 233 -41.20 14.99 -1.04
C VAL A 233 -41.63 14.97 -2.50
N SER A 234 -42.88 15.21 -2.77
CA SER A 234 -43.41 15.23 -4.14
C SER A 234 -43.25 16.59 -4.83
N LYS A 235 -42.67 16.56 -6.03
CA LYS A 235 -42.94 17.44 -7.20
C LYS A 235 -42.28 18.81 -7.33
N ASN A 236 -41.69 19.46 -6.34
CA ASN A 236 -41.19 20.87 -6.54
C ASN A 236 -39.79 21.18 -6.10
N TYR A 237 -39.04 20.23 -5.52
CA TYR A 237 -37.64 20.43 -5.17
C TYR A 237 -36.73 20.09 -6.34
N LYS A 238 -36.30 21.10 -7.07
CA LYS A 238 -35.68 20.93 -8.37
C LYS A 238 -34.21 20.51 -8.31
N TYR A 239 -33.47 20.65 -7.22
CA TYR A 239 -32.00 20.65 -7.34
C TYR A 239 -31.21 20.17 -6.10
N GLN A 240 -31.81 19.75 -5.01
CA GLN A 240 -31.09 19.42 -3.76
C GLN A 240 -31.59 18.15 -3.08
N SER A 241 -31.82 17.08 -3.84
CA SER A 241 -32.06 15.77 -3.24
C SER A 241 -30.87 14.88 -3.40
N LYS A 242 -30.49 14.18 -2.33
CA LYS A 242 -29.42 13.18 -2.36
C LYS A 242 -29.87 11.84 -2.92
N LYS A 243 -31.18 11.57 -2.98
CA LYS A 243 -31.77 10.33 -3.54
C LYS A 243 -32.98 10.65 -4.40
N ALA A 244 -33.19 9.84 -5.42
CA ALA A 244 -34.37 9.88 -6.27
C ALA A 244 -34.88 8.49 -6.62
N ALA A 245 -36.21 8.32 -6.67
CA ALA A 245 -36.86 7.13 -7.25
C ALA A 245 -37.48 7.50 -8.60
N ILE A 246 -37.01 6.89 -9.66
CA ILE A 246 -37.36 7.15 -11.06
C ILE A 246 -38.31 6.04 -11.53
N LYS A 247 -39.55 6.39 -11.85
CA LYS A 247 -40.54 5.46 -12.42
C LYS A 247 -40.56 5.59 -13.93
N PHE A 248 -40.60 4.45 -14.64
CA PHE A 248 -40.61 4.40 -16.10
C PHE A 248 -41.98 4.05 -16.67
N LYS A 249 -42.29 4.67 -17.81
CA LYS A 249 -43.42 4.32 -18.65
C LYS A 249 -43.01 3.25 -19.65
N ASN A 250 -43.29 1.98 -19.37
CA ASN A 250 -42.85 0.84 -20.17
C ASN A 250 -43.96 -0.24 -20.26
N PRO A 251 -45.06 0.04 -20.98
CA PRO A 251 -46.24 -0.86 -21.00
C PRO A 251 -45.96 -2.22 -21.66
N ASN A 252 -44.91 -2.33 -22.49
CA ASN A 252 -44.58 -3.58 -23.20
C ASN A 252 -43.63 -4.48 -22.38
N ASN A 253 -43.15 -4.01 -21.24
CA ASN A 253 -42.13 -4.69 -20.42
C ASN A 253 -40.84 -5.02 -21.20
N ASP A 254 -40.46 -4.15 -22.15
CA ASP A 254 -39.15 -4.27 -22.81
C ASP A 254 -38.00 -3.98 -21.81
N PRO A 255 -36.76 -4.45 -22.04
CA PRO A 255 -35.62 -4.07 -21.24
C PRO A 255 -35.45 -2.55 -21.16
N ILE A 256 -35.08 -2.06 -19.99
CA ILE A 256 -34.72 -0.65 -19.77
C ILE A 256 -33.20 -0.54 -19.86
N TYR A 257 -32.70 0.32 -20.76
CA TYR A 257 -31.30 0.64 -20.90
C TYR A 257 -31.03 2.03 -20.34
N ILE A 258 -29.93 2.16 -19.57
CA ILE A 258 -29.45 3.42 -19.03
C ILE A 258 -28.02 3.60 -19.52
N LYS A 259 -27.79 4.60 -20.38
CA LYS A 259 -26.45 5.04 -20.76
C LYS A 259 -26.01 6.12 -19.79
N ILE A 260 -24.82 6.01 -19.20
CA ILE A 260 -24.26 6.95 -18.25
C ILE A 260 -22.82 7.28 -18.59
N GLY A 261 -22.49 8.55 -18.60
CA GLY A 261 -21.12 9.04 -18.60
C GLY A 261 -20.78 9.67 -17.26
N ILE A 262 -19.51 9.57 -16.87
CA ILE A 262 -18.96 10.25 -15.68
C ILE A 262 -17.83 11.21 -16.10
N SER A 263 -17.58 12.22 -15.27
CA SER A 263 -16.53 13.24 -15.49
C SER A 263 -16.08 13.83 -14.16
N ALA A 264 -14.79 14.07 -14.01
CA ALA A 264 -14.26 14.86 -12.88
C ALA A 264 -14.32 16.37 -13.13
N VAL A 265 -14.77 16.79 -14.31
CA VAL A 265 -14.73 18.19 -14.79
C VAL A 265 -16.08 18.88 -14.63
N ASP A 266 -17.07 18.44 -15.40
CA ASP A 266 -18.44 19.01 -15.38
C ASP A 266 -19.49 18.05 -15.98
N GLU A 267 -20.78 18.39 -15.80
CA GLU A 267 -21.92 17.61 -16.36
C GLU A 267 -21.87 17.56 -17.91
N ALA A 268 -21.29 18.56 -18.57
CA ALA A 268 -21.18 18.57 -20.02
C ALA A 268 -20.05 17.64 -20.50
N GLY A 269 -18.99 17.48 -19.71
CA GLY A 269 -17.95 16.46 -19.92
C GLY A 269 -18.53 15.05 -19.81
N ALA A 270 -19.27 14.75 -18.74
CA ALA A 270 -19.95 13.50 -18.56
C ALA A 270 -20.87 13.15 -19.76
N LYS A 271 -21.62 14.12 -20.27
CA LYS A 271 -22.45 13.97 -21.46
C LYS A 271 -21.63 13.65 -22.71
N ARG A 272 -20.57 14.45 -22.99
CA ARG A 272 -19.67 14.21 -24.12
C ARG A 272 -19.02 12.83 -24.07
N ASN A 273 -18.63 12.36 -22.90
CA ASN A 273 -18.00 11.06 -22.71
C ASN A 273 -18.92 9.95 -23.23
N TRP A 274 -20.18 9.84 -22.76
CA TRP A 274 -21.06 8.77 -23.24
C TRP A 274 -21.55 9.00 -24.68
N GLU A 275 -21.80 10.23 -25.12
CA GLU A 275 -22.17 10.52 -26.51
C GLU A 275 -21.07 10.10 -27.51
N THR A 276 -19.79 10.26 -27.13
CA THR A 276 -18.65 9.92 -27.97
C THR A 276 -18.36 8.42 -27.96
N GLU A 277 -18.35 7.80 -26.79
CA GLU A 277 -17.92 6.42 -26.63
C GLU A 277 -19.03 5.41 -26.92
N ILE A 278 -20.26 5.71 -26.48
CA ILE A 278 -21.44 4.85 -26.64
C ILE A 278 -22.31 5.34 -27.82
N GLY A 279 -22.74 6.62 -27.82
CA GLY A 279 -23.60 7.19 -28.85
C GLY A 279 -24.83 6.33 -29.15
N ASP A 280 -25.03 5.95 -30.42
CA ASP A 280 -26.14 5.11 -30.88
C ASP A 280 -25.88 3.59 -30.79
N LYS A 281 -24.70 3.16 -30.32
CA LYS A 281 -24.37 1.74 -30.18
C LYS A 281 -25.32 1.04 -29.21
N THR A 282 -25.54 -0.23 -29.46
CA THR A 282 -26.35 -1.10 -28.61
C THR A 282 -25.54 -1.61 -27.40
N PHE A 283 -26.22 -2.20 -26.43
CA PHE A 283 -25.57 -2.89 -25.29
C PHE A 283 -24.60 -3.97 -25.78
N ASP A 284 -25.02 -4.81 -26.72
CA ASP A 284 -24.22 -5.92 -27.25
C ASP A 284 -23.02 -5.44 -28.06
N ASP A 285 -23.12 -4.27 -28.74
CA ASP A 285 -21.98 -3.66 -29.44
C ASP A 285 -20.90 -3.25 -28.42
N ILE A 286 -21.27 -2.55 -27.33
CA ILE A 286 -20.34 -2.09 -26.28
C ILE A 286 -19.74 -3.29 -25.55
N LYS A 287 -20.56 -4.29 -25.17
CA LYS A 287 -20.06 -5.54 -24.58
C LYS A 287 -18.99 -6.19 -25.46
N THR A 288 -19.28 -6.29 -26.76
CA THR A 288 -18.35 -6.90 -27.74
C THR A 288 -17.06 -6.08 -27.87
N GLU A 289 -17.17 -4.75 -27.90
CA GLU A 289 -15.99 -3.86 -27.96
C GLU A 289 -15.14 -4.00 -26.69
N ALA A 290 -15.76 -4.05 -25.52
CA ALA A 290 -15.05 -4.24 -24.24
C ALA A 290 -14.32 -5.58 -24.19
N GLN A 291 -15.01 -6.67 -24.56
CA GLN A 291 -14.41 -8.01 -24.59
C GLN A 291 -13.28 -8.12 -25.61
N ASN A 292 -13.41 -7.53 -26.81
CA ASN A 292 -12.34 -7.50 -27.81
C ASN A 292 -11.13 -6.70 -27.33
N THR A 293 -11.35 -5.60 -26.61
CA THR A 293 -10.25 -4.80 -26.05
C THR A 293 -9.49 -5.60 -24.98
N TRP A 294 -10.20 -6.31 -24.12
CA TRP A 294 -9.59 -7.19 -23.13
C TRP A 294 -8.83 -8.36 -23.78
N GLU A 295 -9.38 -9.00 -24.81
CA GLU A 295 -8.68 -10.07 -25.54
C GLU A 295 -7.34 -9.57 -26.08
N GLN A 296 -7.32 -8.36 -26.69
CA GLN A 296 -6.09 -7.74 -27.21
C GLN A 296 -5.07 -7.43 -26.09
N GLN A 297 -5.52 -7.03 -24.92
CA GLN A 297 -4.63 -6.79 -23.79
C GLN A 297 -4.04 -8.09 -23.23
N LEU A 298 -4.86 -9.12 -23.10
CA LEU A 298 -4.40 -10.42 -22.63
C LEU A 298 -3.47 -11.13 -23.62
N GLU A 299 -3.62 -10.88 -24.93
CA GLU A 299 -2.72 -11.38 -25.98
C GLU A 299 -1.28 -10.84 -25.83
N LYS A 300 -1.02 -9.81 -25.04
CA LYS A 300 0.34 -9.30 -24.77
C LYS A 300 1.22 -10.36 -24.10
N ILE A 301 0.64 -11.25 -23.30
CA ILE A 301 1.35 -12.41 -22.75
C ILE A 301 0.47 -13.66 -22.92
N VAL A 302 0.95 -14.64 -23.69
CA VAL A 302 0.23 -15.88 -23.93
C VAL A 302 0.95 -17.03 -23.24
N VAL A 303 0.22 -17.79 -22.39
CA VAL A 303 0.78 -18.96 -21.67
C VAL A 303 0.17 -20.28 -22.13
N GLU A 304 1.01 -21.32 -22.18
CA GLU A 304 0.63 -22.70 -22.51
C GLU A 304 0.82 -23.61 -21.27
N SER A 305 -0.23 -24.28 -20.84
CA SER A 305 -0.23 -25.25 -19.75
C SER A 305 -1.40 -26.21 -19.88
N THR A 306 -1.25 -27.42 -19.40
CA THR A 306 -2.34 -28.40 -19.25
C THR A 306 -3.19 -28.12 -17.99
N ASN A 307 -2.69 -27.37 -17.03
CA ASN A 307 -3.40 -26.97 -15.83
C ASN A 307 -4.25 -25.71 -16.10
N ASN A 308 -5.56 -25.84 -16.08
CA ASN A 308 -6.47 -24.72 -16.33
C ASN A 308 -6.53 -23.73 -15.17
N ASP A 309 -6.35 -24.16 -13.92
CA ASP A 309 -6.37 -23.26 -12.76
C ASP A 309 -5.16 -22.31 -12.81
N TYR A 310 -3.98 -22.81 -13.20
CA TYR A 310 -2.80 -21.96 -13.41
C TYR A 310 -3.03 -20.92 -14.50
N LYS A 311 -3.70 -21.30 -15.61
CA LYS A 311 -4.08 -20.34 -16.67
C LYS A 311 -5.09 -19.32 -16.17
N THR A 312 -6.08 -19.76 -15.39
CA THR A 312 -7.09 -18.88 -14.80
C THR A 312 -6.44 -17.88 -13.85
N ASN A 313 -5.58 -18.33 -12.94
CA ASN A 313 -4.85 -17.45 -12.04
C ASN A 313 -3.98 -16.45 -12.83
N PHE A 314 -3.28 -16.91 -13.88
CA PHE A 314 -2.42 -16.04 -14.70
C PHE A 314 -3.20 -14.96 -15.44
N TYR A 315 -4.25 -15.33 -16.17
CA TYR A 315 -5.00 -14.35 -16.94
C TYR A 315 -5.82 -13.42 -16.04
N THR A 316 -6.27 -13.90 -14.87
CA THR A 316 -6.90 -13.04 -13.87
C THR A 316 -5.89 -12.08 -13.25
N ALA A 317 -4.68 -12.54 -12.93
CA ALA A 317 -3.61 -11.67 -12.46
C ALA A 317 -3.24 -10.62 -13.53
N LEU A 318 -3.08 -11.02 -14.78
CA LEU A 318 -2.80 -10.08 -15.88
C LEU A 318 -3.95 -9.08 -16.07
N TYR A 319 -5.21 -9.50 -15.90
CA TYR A 319 -6.38 -8.63 -15.89
C TYR A 319 -6.33 -7.63 -14.73
N HIS A 320 -6.04 -8.07 -13.50
CA HIS A 320 -5.94 -7.20 -12.32
C HIS A 320 -4.84 -6.14 -12.47
N THR A 321 -3.70 -6.46 -13.09
CA THR A 321 -2.63 -5.46 -13.34
C THR A 321 -3.08 -4.31 -14.24
N MET A 322 -4.22 -4.41 -14.93
CA MET A 322 -4.71 -3.40 -15.87
C MET A 322 -6.01 -2.71 -15.37
N ILE A 323 -6.42 -2.94 -14.11
CA ILE A 323 -7.57 -2.23 -13.53
C ILE A 323 -7.16 -0.84 -13.05
N ALA A 324 -6.02 -0.72 -12.37
CA ALA A 324 -5.43 0.54 -11.93
C ALA A 324 -4.01 0.71 -12.54
N PRO A 325 -3.51 1.96 -12.70
CA PRO A 325 -4.14 3.27 -12.44
C PRO A 325 -5.33 3.56 -13.33
N ASN A 326 -6.22 4.45 -12.88
CA ASN A 326 -7.45 4.76 -13.61
C ASN A 326 -7.31 6.03 -14.46
N LEU A 327 -7.79 5.99 -15.70
CA LEU A 327 -7.94 7.19 -16.52
C LEU A 327 -8.77 8.26 -15.77
N TYR A 328 -8.31 9.52 -15.80
CA TYR A 328 -8.95 10.62 -15.08
C TYR A 328 -9.05 11.88 -15.94
N GLN A 329 -9.52 11.69 -17.18
CA GLN A 329 -9.56 12.70 -18.23
C GLN A 329 -10.78 12.47 -19.12
N ASP A 330 -11.51 13.55 -19.46
CA ASP A 330 -12.62 13.53 -20.42
C ASP A 330 -12.11 13.33 -21.87
N VAL A 331 -13.04 12.93 -22.79
CA VAL A 331 -12.71 12.71 -24.21
C VAL A 331 -12.21 13.97 -24.93
N ASP A 332 -12.47 15.16 -24.41
CA ASP A 332 -11.97 16.43 -24.95
C ASP A 332 -10.59 16.85 -24.41
N GLY A 333 -10.00 16.04 -23.53
CA GLY A 333 -8.66 16.26 -22.98
C GLY A 333 -8.64 17.04 -21.66
N ARG A 334 -9.82 17.42 -21.10
CA ARG A 334 -9.89 18.13 -19.82
C ARG A 334 -9.85 17.16 -18.66
N TYR A 335 -9.24 17.58 -17.56
CA TYR A 335 -9.15 16.83 -16.31
C TYR A 335 -9.09 17.78 -15.11
N ARG A 336 -9.33 17.27 -13.90
CA ARG A 336 -9.12 18.03 -12.66
C ARG A 336 -7.72 17.72 -12.12
N GLY A 337 -6.91 18.77 -11.92
CA GLY A 337 -5.55 18.68 -11.41
C GLY A 337 -5.49 18.60 -9.88
N MET A 338 -4.27 18.39 -9.35
CA MET A 338 -3.99 18.31 -7.90
C MET A 338 -4.20 19.66 -7.17
N ASP A 339 -4.36 20.75 -7.89
CA ASP A 339 -4.78 22.08 -7.41
C ASP A 339 -6.30 22.26 -7.39
N LEU A 340 -7.05 21.20 -7.74
CA LEU A 340 -8.51 21.16 -7.90
C LEU A 340 -9.05 22.03 -9.05
N GLU A 341 -8.17 22.64 -9.85
CA GLU A 341 -8.53 23.41 -11.05
C GLU A 341 -8.71 22.50 -12.28
N ILE A 342 -9.29 23.04 -13.34
CA ILE A 342 -9.47 22.29 -14.59
C ILE A 342 -8.35 22.60 -15.57
N HIS A 343 -7.64 21.55 -15.95
CA HIS A 343 -6.58 21.56 -16.95
C HIS A 343 -6.99 20.84 -18.23
N GLU A 344 -6.20 20.97 -19.28
CA GLU A 344 -6.39 20.29 -20.57
C GLU A 344 -5.04 19.84 -21.12
N THR A 345 -4.98 18.57 -21.57
CA THR A 345 -3.89 18.04 -22.37
C THR A 345 -4.43 17.11 -23.45
N LYS A 346 -3.72 17.06 -24.61
CA LYS A 346 -3.96 16.12 -25.71
C LYS A 346 -2.69 15.34 -26.07
N ASP A 347 -1.62 15.61 -25.34
CA ASP A 347 -0.30 15.04 -25.60
C ASP A 347 -0.11 13.71 -24.87
N PHE A 348 -0.91 13.45 -23.81
CA PHE A 348 -0.91 12.20 -23.03
C PHE A 348 -2.28 11.99 -22.36
N GLU A 349 -2.58 10.75 -21.97
CA GLU A 349 -3.73 10.42 -21.10
C GLU A 349 -3.34 10.66 -19.64
N TYR A 350 -4.21 11.39 -18.87
CA TYR A 350 -4.00 11.71 -17.45
C TYR A 350 -4.68 10.67 -16.55
N TYR A 351 -3.96 10.21 -15.53
CA TYR A 351 -4.39 9.11 -14.65
C TYR A 351 -4.44 9.48 -13.17
N THR A 352 -5.16 8.68 -12.38
CA THR A 352 -5.23 8.72 -10.91
C THR A 352 -5.17 7.30 -10.33
N VAL A 353 -5.16 7.15 -9.00
CA VAL A 353 -5.01 5.87 -8.29
C VAL A 353 -3.63 5.27 -8.55
N PHE A 354 -2.61 5.99 -8.10
CA PHE A 354 -1.24 5.50 -8.09
C PHE A 354 -0.84 5.07 -6.68
N SER A 355 -0.82 3.77 -6.41
CA SER A 355 -0.28 3.17 -5.20
C SER A 355 1.20 2.84 -5.38
N LEU A 356 2.06 3.88 -5.36
CA LEU A 356 3.44 3.74 -5.84
C LEU A 356 4.34 2.98 -4.87
N TRP A 357 4.04 2.97 -3.57
CA TRP A 357 4.77 2.16 -2.59
C TRP A 357 4.70 0.66 -2.93
N ASP A 358 3.60 0.22 -3.50
CA ASP A 358 3.36 -1.16 -3.93
C ASP A 358 3.86 -1.38 -5.35
N THR A 359 3.32 -0.64 -6.30
CA THR A 359 3.37 -0.94 -7.74
C THR A 359 4.73 -0.68 -8.39
N TYR A 360 5.64 0.12 -7.78
CA TYR A 360 6.99 0.32 -8.32
C TYR A 360 7.79 -0.99 -8.36
N ARG A 361 7.43 -1.99 -7.53
CA ARG A 361 8.20 -3.24 -7.32
C ARG A 361 8.05 -4.20 -8.48
N ALA A 362 6.84 -4.38 -9.04
CA ALA A 362 6.60 -5.28 -10.16
C ALA A 362 5.61 -4.75 -11.20
N ALA A 363 4.52 -4.07 -10.82
CA ALA A 363 3.50 -3.62 -11.78
C ALA A 363 4.10 -2.61 -12.79
N HIS A 364 4.76 -1.55 -12.35
CA HIS A 364 5.43 -0.61 -13.24
C HIS A 364 6.57 -1.24 -14.06
N PRO A 365 7.47 -2.09 -13.48
CA PRO A 365 8.41 -2.88 -14.28
C PRO A 365 7.75 -3.77 -15.34
N LEU A 366 6.57 -4.34 -15.09
CA LEU A 366 5.79 -5.09 -16.09
C LEU A 366 5.33 -4.17 -17.23
N TYR A 367 4.80 -2.98 -16.90
CA TYR A 367 4.36 -2.01 -17.90
C TYR A 367 5.51 -1.54 -18.81
N THR A 368 6.75 -1.47 -18.31
CA THR A 368 7.91 -1.18 -19.16
C THR A 368 8.18 -2.25 -20.21
N ILE A 369 7.53 -3.41 -20.15
CA ILE A 369 7.65 -4.51 -21.12
C ILE A 369 6.43 -4.55 -22.07
N ILE A 370 5.22 -4.36 -21.51
CA ILE A 370 3.96 -4.59 -22.24
C ILE A 370 3.11 -3.34 -22.46
N GLU A 371 3.48 -2.19 -21.87
CA GLU A 371 2.74 -0.91 -21.91
C GLU A 371 3.72 0.27 -22.00
N GLU A 372 4.71 0.24 -22.93
CA GLU A 372 5.74 1.28 -23.04
C GLU A 372 5.14 2.68 -23.29
N ASP A 373 4.15 2.77 -24.21
CA ASP A 373 3.47 4.05 -24.51
C ASP A 373 2.73 4.58 -23.29
N ARG A 374 2.02 3.71 -22.55
CA ARG A 374 1.29 4.08 -21.32
C ARG A 374 2.23 4.44 -20.18
N THR A 375 3.40 3.82 -20.09
CA THR A 375 4.45 4.21 -19.12
C THR A 375 4.86 5.67 -19.30
N ASN A 376 4.94 6.16 -20.55
CA ASN A 376 5.17 7.59 -20.82
C ASN A 376 4.01 8.46 -20.32
N ASP A 377 2.76 8.03 -20.49
CA ASP A 377 1.58 8.77 -20.00
C ASP A 377 1.54 8.84 -18.48
N PHE A 378 1.88 7.74 -17.77
CA PHE A 378 2.00 7.74 -16.31
C PHE A 378 3.05 8.73 -15.83
N ILE A 379 4.23 8.74 -16.43
CA ILE A 379 5.30 9.67 -16.05
C ILE A 379 4.91 11.12 -16.39
N ASN A 380 4.30 11.38 -17.54
CA ASN A 380 3.77 12.72 -17.86
C ASN A 380 2.69 13.15 -16.86
N THR A 381 1.86 12.23 -16.38
CA THR A 381 0.90 12.49 -15.29
C THR A 381 1.62 12.85 -13.99
N PHE A 382 2.71 12.15 -13.60
CA PHE A 382 3.50 12.51 -12.40
C PHE A 382 4.05 13.93 -12.50
N LEU A 383 4.52 14.33 -13.70
CA LEU A 383 5.05 15.67 -13.93
C LEU A 383 3.97 16.74 -13.94
N ALA A 384 2.77 16.43 -14.43
CA ALA A 384 1.61 17.31 -14.32
C ALA A 384 1.20 17.52 -12.85
N LYS A 385 1.09 16.42 -12.08
CA LYS A 385 0.81 16.47 -10.64
C LYS A 385 1.87 17.25 -9.84
N TYR A 386 3.14 17.14 -10.24
CA TYR A 386 4.22 17.95 -9.65
C TYR A 386 4.04 19.45 -9.91
N ASP A 387 3.65 19.85 -11.13
CA ASP A 387 3.36 21.26 -11.45
C ASP A 387 2.14 21.80 -10.72
N GLU A 388 1.09 21.00 -10.60
CA GLU A 388 -0.20 21.38 -10.02
C GLU A 388 -0.18 21.37 -8.49
N GLY A 389 0.34 20.28 -7.89
CA GLY A 389 0.33 20.06 -6.43
C GLY A 389 1.66 20.28 -5.74
N GLY A 390 2.74 20.58 -6.49
CA GLY A 390 4.08 20.84 -5.95
C GLY A 390 4.85 19.58 -5.52
N ILE A 391 4.29 18.38 -5.68
CA ILE A 391 4.93 17.09 -5.39
C ILE A 391 4.51 16.04 -6.42
N MET A 392 5.41 15.09 -6.72
CA MET A 392 5.02 13.87 -7.42
C MET A 392 4.15 12.98 -6.52
N PRO A 393 3.29 12.12 -7.08
CA PRO A 393 2.41 11.28 -6.28
C PRO A 393 3.22 10.29 -5.43
N ILE A 394 2.74 10.02 -4.21
CA ILE A 394 3.09 8.88 -3.37
C ILE A 394 1.90 7.93 -3.38
N TRP A 395 0.74 8.41 -2.94
CA TRP A 395 -0.56 7.80 -3.11
C TRP A 395 -1.59 8.89 -3.42
N ASP A 396 -2.04 8.98 -4.66
CA ASP A 396 -3.05 9.97 -5.07
C ASP A 396 -4.39 9.33 -5.41
N LEU A 397 -5.46 10.04 -5.18
CA LEU A 397 -6.82 9.60 -5.43
C LEU A 397 -7.69 10.80 -5.87
N SER A 398 -8.18 10.75 -7.13
CA SER A 398 -9.13 11.74 -7.68
C SER A 398 -8.73 13.18 -7.40
N ALA A 399 -7.53 13.60 -7.83
CA ALA A 399 -6.96 14.93 -7.62
C ALA A 399 -6.69 15.30 -6.15
N ASN A 400 -6.59 14.32 -5.25
CA ASN A 400 -6.23 14.52 -3.85
C ASN A 400 -4.95 13.78 -3.50
N TYR A 401 -4.16 14.36 -2.60
CA TYR A 401 -3.06 13.70 -1.95
C TYR A 401 -3.57 13.05 -0.66
N THR A 402 -3.52 11.73 -0.58
CA THR A 402 -4.09 11.00 0.57
C THR A 402 -3.22 11.08 1.82
N GLY A 403 -1.94 11.39 1.69
CA GLY A 403 -0.97 11.35 2.79
C GLY A 403 -0.62 9.92 3.24
N CYS A 404 -1.02 8.90 2.48
CA CYS A 404 -0.77 7.51 2.76
C CYS A 404 0.58 7.06 2.22
N MET A 405 1.18 6.07 2.88
CA MET A 405 2.44 5.39 2.56
C MET A 405 3.69 6.27 2.64
N ILE A 406 4.81 5.58 2.69
CA ILE A 406 6.16 6.13 2.82
C ILE A 406 6.89 6.13 1.45
N GLY A 407 8.12 6.63 1.43
CA GLY A 407 8.92 6.69 0.20
C GLY A 407 8.54 7.86 -0.72
N TYR A 408 9.21 7.93 -1.87
CA TYR A 408 8.88 8.82 -2.98
C TYR A 408 8.97 8.05 -4.31
N HIS A 409 8.25 6.94 -4.38
CA HIS A 409 8.45 5.87 -5.36
C HIS A 409 8.02 6.19 -6.80
N ALA A 410 7.51 7.39 -7.11
CA ALA A 410 7.51 7.89 -8.48
C ALA A 410 8.94 7.95 -9.06
N VAL A 411 9.94 8.11 -8.18
CA VAL A 411 11.36 8.22 -8.54
C VAL A 411 11.92 6.93 -9.15
N PRO A 412 11.80 5.74 -8.51
CA PRO A 412 12.24 4.49 -9.13
C PRO A 412 11.46 4.15 -10.41
N VAL A 413 10.16 4.49 -10.53
CA VAL A 413 9.39 4.30 -11.77
C VAL A 413 9.99 5.10 -12.92
N ILE A 414 10.30 6.38 -12.69
CA ILE A 414 10.94 7.24 -13.70
C ILE A 414 12.33 6.74 -14.06
N ALA A 415 13.15 6.39 -13.06
CA ALA A 415 14.51 5.92 -13.27
C ALA A 415 14.54 4.59 -14.06
N ASP A 416 13.66 3.64 -13.71
CA ASP A 416 13.55 2.35 -14.39
C ASP A 416 13.14 2.53 -15.86
N ALA A 417 12.12 3.34 -16.14
CA ALA A 417 11.69 3.67 -17.49
C ALA A 417 12.82 4.35 -18.29
N TYR A 418 13.50 5.35 -17.71
CA TYR A 418 14.59 6.07 -18.37
C TYR A 418 15.74 5.14 -18.77
N LEU A 419 16.16 4.25 -17.87
CA LEU A 419 17.27 3.31 -18.10
C LEU A 419 16.92 2.22 -19.09
N LYS A 420 15.64 1.87 -19.21
CA LYS A 420 15.09 0.95 -20.23
C LYS A 420 14.85 1.60 -21.60
N GLY A 421 15.09 2.92 -21.72
CA GLY A 421 14.99 3.65 -22.99
C GLY A 421 13.63 4.30 -23.24
N ILE A 422 12.67 4.19 -22.33
CA ILE A 422 11.35 4.82 -22.40
C ILE A 422 11.50 6.29 -21.98
N ARG A 423 11.35 7.23 -22.94
CA ARG A 423 11.70 8.65 -22.75
C ARG A 423 10.73 9.61 -23.45
N GLY A 424 9.45 9.25 -23.58
CA GLY A 424 8.40 10.07 -24.18
C GLY A 424 7.90 11.21 -23.28
N TYR A 425 8.74 11.71 -22.38
CA TYR A 425 8.45 12.78 -21.43
C TYR A 425 9.64 13.73 -21.28
N ASN A 426 9.46 14.86 -20.61
CA ASN A 426 10.55 15.81 -20.33
C ASN A 426 11.51 15.24 -19.27
N THR A 427 12.60 14.62 -19.70
CA THR A 427 13.56 13.92 -18.83
C THR A 427 14.33 14.85 -17.89
N GLU A 428 14.63 16.09 -18.28
CA GLU A 428 15.28 17.06 -17.38
C GLU A 428 14.33 17.51 -16.27
N LYS A 429 13.08 17.81 -16.60
CA LYS A 429 12.06 18.12 -15.61
C LYS A 429 11.77 16.93 -14.67
N ALA A 430 11.72 15.71 -15.21
CA ALA A 430 11.56 14.50 -14.41
C ALA A 430 12.70 14.37 -13.40
N PHE A 431 13.95 14.57 -13.83
CA PHE A 431 15.09 14.54 -12.93
C PHE A 431 15.06 15.64 -11.86
N GLU A 432 14.58 16.86 -12.19
CA GLU A 432 14.36 17.95 -11.23
C GLU A 432 13.30 17.54 -10.20
N ALA A 433 12.15 17.02 -10.62
CA ALA A 433 11.07 16.56 -9.75
C ALA A 433 11.50 15.42 -8.81
N MET A 434 12.33 14.47 -9.31
CA MET A 434 12.94 13.42 -8.50
C MET A 434 13.79 14.02 -7.38
N LYS A 435 14.69 14.94 -7.71
CA LYS A 435 15.52 15.63 -6.72
C LYS A 435 14.69 16.45 -5.73
N HIS A 436 13.64 17.11 -6.18
CA HIS A 436 12.74 17.84 -5.29
C HIS A 436 12.12 16.91 -4.25
N SER A 437 11.62 15.73 -4.65
CA SER A 437 11.07 14.73 -3.72
C SER A 437 12.08 14.34 -2.63
N ALA A 438 13.34 14.11 -3.02
CA ALA A 438 14.42 13.65 -2.14
C ALA A 438 15.01 14.77 -1.24
N THR A 439 14.66 16.04 -1.45
CA THR A 439 15.27 17.19 -0.74
C THR A 439 14.33 17.96 0.17
N ARG A 440 13.06 17.63 0.22
CA ARG A 440 12.07 18.22 1.13
C ARG A 440 12.49 18.03 2.60
N ASP A 441 11.99 18.93 3.49
CA ASP A 441 12.23 18.86 4.95
C ASP A 441 11.00 18.32 5.69
N LYS A 442 10.34 17.29 5.15
CA LYS A 442 9.16 16.63 5.71
C LYS A 442 9.35 15.11 5.73
N LEU A 443 8.55 14.42 6.53
CA LEU A 443 8.52 12.96 6.62
C LEU A 443 9.90 12.37 6.96
N GLY A 444 10.61 12.97 7.91
CA GLY A 444 11.93 12.52 8.36
C GLY A 444 13.09 12.83 7.41
N LEU A 445 12.84 13.40 6.21
CA LEU A 445 13.89 13.68 5.22
C LEU A 445 14.91 14.71 5.69
N LYS A 446 14.56 15.63 6.61
CA LYS A 446 15.53 16.58 7.16
C LYS A 446 16.63 15.81 7.91
N SER A 447 16.26 15.03 8.90
CA SER A 447 17.17 14.22 9.72
C SER A 447 17.91 13.19 8.88
N TYR A 448 17.22 12.53 7.94
CA TYR A 448 17.84 11.60 7.00
C TYR A 448 19.00 12.24 6.22
N LYS A 449 18.82 13.46 5.69
CA LYS A 449 19.88 14.19 4.97
C LYS A 449 21.02 14.64 5.88
N GLU A 450 20.68 15.09 7.09
CA GLU A 450 21.66 15.69 8.04
C GLU A 450 22.44 14.63 8.82
N LEU A 451 21.79 13.55 9.22
CA LEU A 451 22.34 12.52 10.12
C LEU A 451 22.69 11.21 9.42
N GLY A 452 22.13 10.97 8.23
CA GLY A 452 22.25 9.69 7.52
C GLY A 452 21.33 8.59 8.06
N PHE A 453 20.32 8.93 8.87
CA PHE A 453 19.23 8.06 9.33
C PHE A 453 18.12 8.93 9.90
N ILE A 454 16.97 8.32 10.20
CA ILE A 454 15.85 8.99 10.85
C ILE A 454 15.79 8.54 12.31
N PRO A 455 15.97 9.44 13.31
CA PRO A 455 15.76 9.11 14.72
C PRO A 455 14.29 8.78 15.00
N VAL A 456 14.06 7.78 15.87
CA VAL A 456 12.70 7.35 16.26
C VAL A 456 11.90 8.50 16.90
N GLU A 457 12.58 9.34 17.70
CA GLU A 457 11.97 10.47 18.37
C GLU A 457 11.56 11.63 17.45
N GLU A 458 12.00 11.64 16.19
CA GLU A 458 11.68 12.70 15.23
C GLU A 458 10.60 12.34 14.23
N GLU A 459 10.52 11.05 13.84
CA GLU A 459 9.56 10.60 12.84
C GLU A 459 9.22 9.13 13.06
N SER A 460 7.93 8.78 12.93
CA SER A 460 7.48 7.39 12.92
C SER A 460 7.95 6.64 11.67
N GLU A 461 7.94 5.31 11.72
CA GLU A 461 8.37 4.42 10.63
C GLU A 461 9.81 4.67 10.19
N SER A 462 10.62 5.11 11.15
CA SER A 462 11.98 5.62 10.95
C SER A 462 12.92 4.63 10.25
N VAL A 463 12.78 3.33 10.55
CA VAL A 463 13.59 2.27 9.89
C VAL A 463 13.13 2.11 8.44
N SER A 464 11.83 1.89 8.21
CA SER A 464 11.29 1.69 6.87
C SER A 464 11.59 2.88 5.96
N LYS A 465 11.33 4.12 6.44
CA LYS A 465 11.64 5.35 5.71
C LYS A 465 13.14 5.49 5.39
N THR A 466 14.02 5.19 6.34
CA THR A 466 15.48 5.23 6.10
C THR A 466 15.90 4.26 5.00
N LEU A 467 15.36 3.03 5.00
CA LEU A 467 15.68 2.00 4.01
C LEU A 467 15.14 2.35 2.62
N GLU A 468 13.89 2.78 2.54
CA GLU A 468 13.24 3.09 1.27
C GLU A 468 13.77 4.36 0.63
N TYR A 469 14.04 5.41 1.41
CA TYR A 469 14.73 6.61 0.89
C TYR A 469 16.12 6.29 0.36
N ALA A 470 16.86 5.35 0.98
CA ALA A 470 18.16 4.93 0.48
C ALA A 470 18.07 4.23 -0.88
N TYR A 471 17.01 3.44 -1.10
CA TYR A 471 16.75 2.85 -2.41
C TYR A 471 16.30 3.88 -3.44
N ASP A 472 15.38 4.76 -3.09
CA ASP A 472 14.91 5.83 -3.98
C ASP A 472 16.09 6.71 -4.44
N ASP A 473 16.96 7.10 -3.51
CA ASP A 473 18.18 7.88 -3.80
C ASP A 473 19.14 7.12 -4.73
N TRP A 474 19.27 5.80 -4.55
CA TRP A 474 20.08 5.00 -5.46
C TRP A 474 19.54 5.07 -6.89
N THR A 475 18.22 5.08 -7.07
CA THR A 475 17.61 5.18 -8.41
C THR A 475 17.84 6.55 -9.05
N ILE A 476 17.82 7.65 -8.24
CA ILE A 476 18.27 8.98 -8.69
C ILE A 476 19.72 8.93 -9.14
N ALA A 477 20.60 8.27 -8.37
CA ALA A 477 22.01 8.13 -8.72
C ALA A 477 22.18 7.40 -10.06
N GLN A 478 21.44 6.31 -10.33
CA GLN A 478 21.54 5.60 -11.59
C GLN A 478 21.11 6.48 -12.79
N MET A 479 20.02 7.23 -12.64
CA MET A 479 19.59 8.18 -13.68
C MET A 479 20.60 9.31 -13.86
N ALA A 480 21.13 9.88 -12.76
CA ALA A 480 22.19 10.90 -12.78
C ALA A 480 23.44 10.41 -13.55
N LYS A 481 23.89 9.18 -13.28
CA LYS A 481 25.01 8.54 -13.97
C LYS A 481 24.73 8.46 -15.48
N ALA A 482 23.55 8.01 -15.86
CA ALA A 482 23.14 7.89 -17.27
C ALA A 482 22.99 9.25 -17.97
N MET A 483 22.63 10.31 -17.23
CA MET A 483 22.54 11.70 -17.71
C MET A 483 23.89 12.47 -17.60
N ASN A 484 24.98 11.83 -17.13
CA ASN A 484 26.30 12.44 -16.89
C ASN A 484 26.27 13.62 -15.89
N LYS A 485 25.39 13.57 -14.87
CA LYS A 485 25.27 14.54 -13.79
C LYS A 485 26.12 14.10 -12.59
N THR A 486 27.43 14.33 -12.66
CA THR A 486 28.44 13.73 -11.77
C THR A 486 28.26 14.08 -10.30
N GLU A 487 27.91 15.33 -9.96
CA GLU A 487 27.71 15.75 -8.56
C GLU A 487 26.47 15.12 -7.96
N ASP A 488 25.38 15.07 -8.69
CA ASP A 488 24.16 14.38 -8.27
C ASP A 488 24.41 12.88 -8.12
N TYR A 489 25.13 12.25 -9.06
CA TYR A 489 25.51 10.84 -8.95
C TYR A 489 26.27 10.56 -7.65
N LYS A 490 27.24 11.40 -7.31
CA LYS A 490 27.98 11.28 -6.06
C LYS A 490 27.06 11.40 -4.84
N THR A 491 26.30 12.50 -4.75
CA THR A 491 25.46 12.81 -3.60
C THR A 491 24.45 11.68 -3.30
N TYR A 492 23.73 11.22 -4.34
CA TYR A 492 22.72 10.19 -4.18
C TYR A 492 23.29 8.78 -4.03
N THR A 493 24.52 8.51 -4.52
CA THR A 493 25.25 7.26 -4.22
C THR A 493 25.71 7.21 -2.76
N GLU A 494 26.12 8.35 -2.20
CA GLU A 494 26.43 8.45 -0.77
C GLU A 494 25.19 8.18 0.08
N ARG A 495 24.05 8.82 -0.22
CA ARG A 495 22.80 8.67 0.52
C ARG A 495 22.20 7.26 0.40
N ALA A 496 22.35 6.59 -0.74
CA ALA A 496 21.93 5.21 -0.97
C ALA A 496 22.52 4.20 0.05
N GLN A 497 23.56 4.58 0.77
CA GLN A 497 24.24 3.73 1.76
C GLN A 497 23.79 4.00 3.22
N TYR A 498 22.85 4.93 3.43
CA TYR A 498 22.39 5.31 4.77
C TYR A 498 21.66 4.20 5.52
N TYR A 499 21.16 3.17 4.82
CA TYR A 499 20.63 1.94 5.42
C TYR A 499 21.59 1.31 6.44
N LYS A 500 22.93 1.48 6.27
CA LYS A 500 23.95 0.96 7.18
C LYS A 500 23.81 1.49 8.61
N ASN A 501 23.25 2.69 8.77
CA ASN A 501 23.07 3.34 10.06
C ASN A 501 21.87 2.80 10.85
N SER A 502 20.98 2.03 10.22
CA SER A 502 19.86 1.31 10.87
C SER A 502 20.21 -0.14 11.22
N TYR A 503 21.36 -0.65 10.78
CA TYR A 503 21.77 -2.02 11.06
C TYR A 503 22.39 -2.16 12.46
N ASP A 504 21.77 -3.00 13.29
CA ASP A 504 22.30 -3.35 14.61
C ASP A 504 23.22 -4.59 14.51
N PRO A 505 24.55 -4.45 14.75
CA PRO A 505 25.48 -5.54 14.61
C PRO A 505 25.33 -6.63 15.69
N GLU A 506 24.66 -6.36 16.83
CA GLU A 506 24.40 -7.34 17.87
C GLU A 506 23.24 -8.26 17.49
N THR A 507 22.09 -7.69 17.14
CA THR A 507 20.88 -8.46 16.82
C THR A 507 20.84 -8.95 15.37
N LYS A 508 21.62 -8.35 14.46
CA LYS A 508 21.66 -8.63 13.02
C LYS A 508 20.37 -8.22 12.26
N PHE A 509 19.63 -7.26 12.82
CA PHE A 509 18.41 -6.70 12.24
C PHE A 509 18.57 -5.21 11.95
N MET A 510 17.73 -4.68 11.05
CA MET A 510 17.51 -3.25 10.94
C MET A 510 16.64 -2.80 12.11
N ARG A 511 17.10 -1.81 12.87
CA ARG A 511 16.50 -1.42 14.15
C ARG A 511 16.42 0.10 14.27
N GLY A 512 15.40 0.60 14.95
CA GLY A 512 15.23 2.03 15.20
C GLY A 512 16.31 2.59 16.12
N ARG A 513 16.79 3.81 15.82
CA ARG A 513 17.71 4.55 16.68
C ARG A 513 16.95 5.60 17.47
N PHE A 514 16.92 5.43 18.78
CA PHE A 514 16.25 6.33 19.71
C PHE A 514 17.31 7.08 20.55
N ARG A 515 17.44 8.39 20.33
CA ARG A 515 18.48 9.22 21.00
C ARG A 515 19.89 8.63 20.82
N ASN A 516 20.18 8.23 19.63
CA ASN A 516 21.44 7.59 19.22
C ASN A 516 21.76 6.25 19.93
N THR A 517 20.85 5.69 20.74
CA THR A 517 20.88 4.30 21.21
C THR A 517 19.98 3.44 20.32
N TRP A 518 19.98 2.13 20.49
CA TRP A 518 19.03 1.25 19.84
C TRP A 518 17.68 1.26 20.60
N PHE A 519 16.57 1.38 19.86
CA PHE A 519 15.22 1.34 20.44
C PHE A 519 15.01 0.03 21.22
N ALA A 520 14.61 0.11 22.48
CA ALA A 520 14.48 -1.02 23.40
C ALA A 520 13.14 -0.96 24.18
N PRO A 521 12.60 -2.12 24.61
CA PRO A 521 13.09 -3.48 24.37
C PRO A 521 12.98 -3.88 22.87
N PHE A 522 13.78 -4.85 22.40
CA PHE A 522 13.77 -5.32 21.04
C PHE A 522 13.25 -6.76 20.96
N ASP A 523 12.20 -6.94 20.16
CA ASP A 523 11.67 -8.23 19.74
C ASP A 523 11.48 -8.17 18.20
N PRO A 524 12.18 -9.01 17.41
CA PRO A 524 12.06 -8.96 15.95
C PRO A 524 10.68 -9.34 15.42
N TYR A 525 9.82 -9.94 16.25
CA TYR A 525 8.43 -10.29 15.92
C TYR A 525 7.45 -9.15 16.25
N GLU A 526 7.91 -8.09 16.94
CA GLU A 526 7.03 -7.00 17.37
C GLU A 526 6.69 -6.07 16.21
N VAL A 527 5.39 -5.94 15.96
CA VAL A 527 4.84 -4.92 15.06
C VAL A 527 4.73 -3.62 15.85
N ASN A 528 5.57 -2.64 15.49
CA ASN A 528 5.62 -1.33 16.14
C ASN A 528 5.79 -0.19 15.12
N PHE A 529 5.85 1.05 15.60
CA PHE A 529 5.93 2.22 14.72
C PHE A 529 7.33 2.55 14.18
N ASN A 530 8.31 1.69 14.33
CA ASN A 530 9.58 1.82 13.64
C ASN A 530 9.51 1.29 12.20
N TYR A 531 8.51 0.46 11.91
CA TYR A 531 8.30 -0.21 10.63
C TYR A 531 6.90 0.09 10.06
N THR A 532 6.82 0.30 8.76
CA THR A 532 5.56 0.46 8.05
C THR A 532 4.89 -0.90 7.89
N GLU A 533 3.71 -1.08 8.51
CA GLU A 533 2.88 -2.29 8.39
C GLU A 533 3.62 -3.61 8.62
N ALA A 534 4.66 -3.60 9.45
CA ALA A 534 5.60 -4.70 9.52
C ALA A 534 6.27 -4.82 10.89
N ASN A 535 7.10 -5.86 11.01
CA ASN A 535 8.08 -6.03 12.07
C ASN A 535 9.51 -6.05 11.49
N SER A 536 10.50 -6.28 12.35
CA SER A 536 11.90 -6.27 11.94
C SER A 536 12.26 -7.38 10.96
N TRP A 537 11.61 -8.56 11.01
CA TRP A 537 11.81 -9.63 10.05
C TRP A 537 11.43 -9.20 8.63
N GLN A 538 10.32 -8.49 8.48
CA GLN A 538 9.74 -8.12 7.19
C GLN A 538 10.44 -6.93 6.54
N TYR A 539 11.22 -6.13 7.29
CA TYR A 539 11.94 -4.98 6.73
C TYR A 539 13.46 -5.12 6.68
N SER A 540 14.08 -5.99 7.50
CA SER A 540 15.55 -6.06 7.57
C SER A 540 16.23 -6.52 6.27
N PHE A 541 15.50 -7.13 5.35
CA PHE A 541 16.03 -7.57 4.05
C PHE A 541 15.84 -6.53 2.94
N TYR A 542 15.22 -5.38 3.24
CA TYR A 542 14.94 -4.36 2.24
C TYR A 542 16.17 -3.47 1.97
N VAL A 543 17.12 -4.01 1.22
CA VAL A 543 18.32 -3.31 0.73
C VAL A 543 18.56 -3.71 -0.75
N PRO A 544 17.56 -3.52 -1.65
CA PRO A 544 17.68 -4.02 -3.02
C PRO A 544 18.81 -3.38 -3.82
N GLN A 545 19.20 -2.15 -3.49
CA GLN A 545 20.26 -1.39 -4.16
C GLN A 545 21.69 -1.87 -3.81
N ASP A 546 21.91 -2.54 -2.66
CA ASP A 546 23.24 -2.92 -2.17
C ASP A 546 23.20 -4.25 -1.41
N ILE A 547 22.58 -5.29 -2.01
CA ILE A 547 22.48 -6.63 -1.41
C ILE A 547 23.86 -7.18 -1.06
N SER A 548 24.88 -6.91 -1.89
CA SER A 548 26.27 -7.29 -1.60
C SER A 548 26.83 -6.59 -0.38
N GLY A 549 26.54 -5.30 -0.18
CA GLY A 549 26.88 -4.57 1.04
C GLY A 549 26.18 -5.11 2.28
N PHE A 550 24.89 -5.46 2.15
CA PHE A 550 24.12 -6.09 3.24
C PHE A 550 24.68 -7.46 3.62
N ILE A 551 25.03 -8.31 2.64
CA ILE A 551 25.73 -9.59 2.87
C ILE A 551 27.02 -9.38 3.68
N ASN A 552 27.79 -8.34 3.35
CA ASN A 552 29.02 -8.01 4.06
C ASN A 552 28.76 -7.58 5.52
N LEU A 553 27.72 -6.76 5.76
CA LEU A 553 27.31 -6.37 7.13
C LEU A 553 26.89 -7.58 7.98
N LEU A 554 26.18 -8.55 7.39
CA LEU A 554 25.79 -9.80 8.05
C LEU A 554 26.99 -10.71 8.37
N GLY A 555 28.12 -10.53 7.67
CA GLY A 555 29.32 -11.35 7.82
C GLY A 555 29.46 -12.47 6.80
N GLY A 556 28.80 -12.34 5.63
CA GLY A 556 28.98 -13.22 4.47
C GLY A 556 27.71 -13.96 4.01
N LYS A 557 27.80 -14.58 2.82
CA LYS A 557 26.69 -15.30 2.13
C LYS A 557 26.04 -16.35 3.03
N ASP A 558 26.83 -17.13 3.77
CA ASP A 558 26.29 -18.18 4.66
C ASP A 558 25.42 -17.60 5.79
N LYS A 559 25.69 -16.37 6.22
CA LYS A 559 24.90 -15.69 7.27
C LYS A 559 23.56 -15.24 6.73
N LEU A 560 23.51 -14.67 5.53
CA LEU A 560 22.26 -14.32 4.88
C LEU A 560 21.43 -15.59 4.57
N GLU A 561 22.06 -16.68 4.09
CA GLU A 561 21.36 -17.95 3.88
C GLU A 561 20.66 -18.43 5.16
N ILE A 562 21.38 -18.47 6.30
CA ILE A 562 20.82 -18.89 7.59
C ILE A 562 19.68 -17.97 8.02
N GLN A 563 19.82 -16.66 7.83
CA GLN A 563 18.78 -15.69 8.23
C GLN A 563 17.51 -15.84 7.36
N LEU A 564 17.66 -16.06 6.06
CA LEU A 564 16.55 -16.37 5.15
C LEU A 564 15.88 -17.72 5.50
N ASP A 565 16.65 -18.78 5.77
CA ASP A 565 16.10 -20.05 6.21
C ASP A 565 15.29 -19.88 7.50
N THR A 566 15.79 -19.05 8.43
CA THR A 566 15.10 -18.73 9.68
C THR A 566 13.81 -17.96 9.41
N LEU A 567 13.81 -16.94 8.55
CA LEU A 567 12.63 -16.18 8.13
C LEU A 567 11.49 -17.10 7.69
N PHE A 568 11.78 -18.05 6.77
CA PHE A 568 10.78 -18.96 6.20
C PHE A 568 10.35 -20.10 7.13
N THR A 569 11.07 -20.35 8.24
CA THR A 569 10.79 -21.44 9.20
C THR A 569 10.47 -20.96 10.60
N ALA A 570 10.53 -19.66 10.86
CA ALA A 570 10.17 -19.04 12.13
C ALA A 570 8.69 -19.27 12.49
N ASN A 571 8.32 -19.01 13.73
CA ASN A 571 6.91 -18.97 14.13
C ASN A 571 6.20 -17.85 13.35
N ASP A 572 5.01 -18.12 12.85
CA ASP A 572 4.14 -17.19 12.10
C ASP A 572 3.40 -16.16 12.96
N LYS A 573 3.54 -16.23 14.28
CA LYS A 573 2.89 -15.28 15.20
C LYS A 573 3.70 -14.00 15.29
N THR A 574 3.00 -12.88 15.26
CA THR A 574 3.54 -11.56 15.55
C THR A 574 3.22 -11.16 17.01
N SER A 575 3.98 -10.24 17.57
CA SER A 575 3.73 -9.56 18.84
C SER A 575 3.52 -8.05 18.60
N GLY A 576 3.20 -7.29 19.63
CA GLY A 576 2.97 -5.84 19.52
C GLY A 576 1.56 -5.49 19.02
N ARG A 577 1.44 -4.47 18.15
CA ARG A 577 0.14 -4.05 17.63
C ARG A 577 -0.37 -5.03 16.57
N HIS A 578 -1.68 -5.14 16.45
CA HIS A 578 -2.30 -5.86 15.35
C HIS A 578 -2.17 -5.05 14.05
N GLN A 579 -1.73 -5.72 12.97
CA GLN A 579 -1.63 -5.15 11.62
C GLN A 579 -2.34 -6.07 10.64
N VAL A 580 -3.40 -5.56 10.01
CA VAL A 580 -4.28 -6.36 9.15
C VAL A 580 -3.61 -6.79 7.85
N ASP A 581 -2.63 -6.03 7.37
CA ASP A 581 -1.93 -6.27 6.10
C ASP A 581 -0.88 -7.40 6.19
N ILE A 582 -0.50 -7.83 7.40
CA ILE A 582 0.43 -8.95 7.58
C ILE A 582 -0.32 -10.27 7.36
N THR A 583 -0.40 -10.71 6.11
CA THR A 583 -1.12 -11.89 5.65
C THR A 583 -0.24 -12.80 4.77
N GLY A 584 -0.72 -13.98 4.39
CA GLY A 584 0.02 -14.90 3.52
C GLY A 584 1.36 -15.35 4.11
N LEU A 585 1.39 -15.64 5.42
CA LEU A 585 2.61 -15.93 6.16
C LEU A 585 3.19 -17.31 5.83
N ILE A 586 4.50 -17.34 5.54
CA ILE A 586 5.36 -18.55 5.54
C ILE A 586 6.50 -18.25 6.52
N GLY A 587 6.39 -18.73 7.76
CA GLY A 587 7.21 -18.22 8.85
C GLY A 587 6.94 -16.73 9.11
N GLN A 588 7.97 -15.87 9.03
CA GLN A 588 7.83 -14.42 9.12
C GLN A 588 7.84 -13.72 7.73
N TYR A 589 7.96 -14.48 6.64
CA TYR A 589 7.71 -13.97 5.29
C TYR A 589 6.20 -13.69 5.14
N ALA A 590 5.83 -12.46 4.86
CA ALA A 590 4.44 -12.03 4.70
C ALA A 590 4.19 -11.70 3.22
N HIS A 591 3.65 -12.67 2.44
CA HIS A 591 3.42 -12.44 1.00
C HIS A 591 2.36 -11.37 0.73
N GLY A 592 1.38 -11.26 1.59
CA GLY A 592 0.30 -10.27 1.48
C GLY A 592 0.73 -8.84 1.79
N ASN A 593 2.03 -8.57 2.01
CA ASN A 593 2.55 -7.20 2.16
C ASN A 593 3.88 -7.04 1.42
N GLU A 594 4.05 -5.96 0.70
CA GLU A 594 5.04 -5.72 -0.36
C GLU A 594 6.50 -5.75 0.08
N PRO A 595 6.90 -5.33 1.30
CA PRO A 595 8.29 -5.41 1.75
C PRO A 595 8.89 -6.81 1.65
N SER A 596 8.05 -7.87 1.64
CA SER A 596 8.48 -9.27 1.53
C SER A 596 8.72 -9.75 0.09
N HIS A 597 8.16 -9.11 -0.93
CA HIS A 597 8.04 -9.65 -2.31
C HIS A 597 9.36 -10.06 -2.97
N HIS A 598 10.48 -9.43 -2.61
CA HIS A 598 11.80 -9.76 -3.17
C HIS A 598 12.55 -10.86 -2.40
N MET A 599 12.13 -11.19 -1.18
CA MET A 599 12.94 -11.99 -0.24
C MET A 599 13.19 -13.42 -0.72
N ALA A 600 12.21 -14.07 -1.36
CA ALA A 600 12.38 -15.43 -1.90
C ALA A 600 13.47 -15.52 -2.97
N TYR A 601 13.79 -14.41 -3.63
CA TYR A 601 14.82 -14.30 -4.67
C TYR A 601 16.23 -14.04 -4.12
N LEU A 602 16.36 -13.66 -2.85
CA LEU A 602 17.65 -13.33 -2.23
C LEU A 602 18.59 -14.54 -2.14
N TYR A 603 18.08 -15.76 -2.19
CA TYR A 603 18.93 -16.97 -2.25
C TYR A 603 19.81 -17.02 -3.51
N ASN A 604 19.42 -16.38 -4.62
CA ASN A 604 20.26 -16.28 -5.80
C ASN A 604 21.57 -15.50 -5.52
N PHE A 605 21.52 -14.48 -4.66
CA PHE A 605 22.67 -13.65 -4.28
C PHE A 605 23.66 -14.38 -3.36
N VAL A 606 23.26 -15.50 -2.79
CA VAL A 606 24.10 -16.37 -1.93
C VAL A 606 24.42 -17.71 -2.59
N ASN A 607 24.30 -17.81 -3.93
CA ASN A 607 24.60 -18.98 -4.75
C ASN A 607 23.74 -20.22 -4.38
N LYS A 608 22.49 -20.01 -3.97
CA LYS A 608 21.51 -21.06 -3.62
C LYS A 608 20.23 -20.96 -4.46
N PRO A 609 20.29 -20.88 -5.79
CA PRO A 609 19.11 -20.66 -6.64
C PRO A 609 18.05 -21.76 -6.48
N HIS A 610 18.41 -22.98 -6.10
CA HIS A 610 17.44 -24.05 -5.84
C HIS A 610 16.49 -23.70 -4.69
N LYS A 611 16.94 -22.96 -3.65
CA LYS A 611 16.06 -22.49 -2.56
C LYS A 611 15.10 -21.39 -3.04
N THR A 612 15.55 -20.49 -3.94
CA THR A 612 14.64 -19.57 -4.64
C THR A 612 13.55 -20.35 -5.37
N GLN A 613 13.92 -21.37 -6.14
CA GLN A 613 12.99 -22.19 -6.92
C GLN A 613 11.95 -22.86 -6.02
N GLU A 614 12.38 -23.45 -4.88
CA GLU A 614 11.48 -24.03 -3.87
C GLU A 614 10.49 -23.00 -3.31
N ARG A 615 10.98 -21.83 -2.86
CA ARG A 615 10.12 -20.82 -2.22
C ARG A 615 9.19 -20.15 -3.22
N VAL A 616 9.67 -19.80 -4.40
CA VAL A 616 8.83 -19.20 -5.45
C VAL A 616 7.75 -20.19 -5.89
N HIS A 617 8.09 -21.47 -6.09
CA HIS A 617 7.09 -22.48 -6.42
C HIS A 617 6.05 -22.65 -5.30
N GLN A 618 6.49 -22.69 -4.04
CA GLN A 618 5.60 -22.75 -2.89
C GLN A 618 4.61 -21.59 -2.88
N ILE A 619 5.08 -20.35 -3.02
CA ILE A 619 4.24 -19.14 -3.04
C ILE A 619 3.25 -19.20 -4.21
N LEU A 620 3.71 -19.52 -5.43
CA LEU A 620 2.87 -19.60 -6.62
C LEU A 620 1.73 -20.62 -6.51
N THR A 621 1.94 -21.72 -5.80
CA THR A 621 1.00 -22.83 -5.74
C THR A 621 0.16 -22.91 -4.48
N GLU A 622 0.61 -22.28 -3.38
CA GLU A 622 -0.10 -22.30 -2.09
C GLU A 622 -0.85 -20.99 -1.80
N LEU A 623 -0.35 -19.84 -2.28
CA LEU A 623 -0.90 -18.51 -1.95
C LEU A 623 -1.71 -17.87 -3.09
N TYR A 624 -1.81 -18.54 -4.25
CA TYR A 624 -2.66 -18.12 -5.38
C TYR A 624 -3.53 -19.27 -5.83
N THR A 625 -4.85 -19.09 -5.73
CA THR A 625 -5.82 -20.13 -6.06
C THR A 625 -6.96 -19.62 -6.95
N ASN A 626 -7.62 -20.51 -7.71
CA ASN A 626 -8.80 -20.17 -8.50
C ASN A 626 -10.06 -20.20 -7.62
N THR A 627 -10.08 -19.37 -6.56
CA THR A 627 -11.20 -19.22 -5.62
C THR A 627 -11.39 -17.75 -5.27
N PRO A 628 -12.54 -17.31 -4.76
CA PRO A 628 -12.75 -15.90 -4.39
C PRO A 628 -11.74 -15.36 -3.38
N ASP A 629 -11.22 -16.19 -2.47
CA ASP A 629 -10.15 -15.88 -1.52
C ASP A 629 -8.75 -16.23 -2.05
N GLY A 630 -8.59 -16.27 -3.37
CA GLY A 630 -7.39 -16.74 -4.06
C GLY A 630 -6.22 -15.78 -4.09
N ILE A 631 -6.27 -14.66 -3.37
CA ILE A 631 -5.17 -13.71 -3.15
C ILE A 631 -5.00 -13.54 -1.64
N SER A 632 -3.78 -13.70 -1.13
CA SER A 632 -3.52 -13.82 0.30
C SER A 632 -3.49 -12.50 1.10
N GLY A 633 -3.72 -11.36 0.48
CA GLY A 633 -3.77 -10.01 1.08
C GLY A 633 -4.37 -9.02 0.10
N ASN A 634 -4.27 -7.73 0.39
CA ASN A 634 -4.65 -6.68 -0.54
C ASN A 634 -4.03 -6.95 -1.93
N GLU A 635 -4.80 -6.81 -2.98
CA GLU A 635 -4.27 -6.98 -4.35
C GLU A 635 -3.33 -5.83 -4.75
N ASP A 636 -3.50 -4.66 -4.10
CA ASP A 636 -2.70 -3.44 -4.17
C ASP A 636 -2.47 -2.93 -5.59
N CYS A 637 -3.60 -2.60 -6.24
CA CYS A 637 -3.63 -1.92 -7.53
C CYS A 637 -2.77 -2.61 -8.61
N GLY A 638 -2.75 -3.95 -8.60
CA GLY A 638 -2.02 -4.75 -9.57
C GLY A 638 -0.67 -5.29 -9.11
N GLN A 639 -0.19 -4.95 -7.91
CA GLN A 639 1.15 -5.37 -7.48
C GLN A 639 1.23 -6.86 -7.14
N MET A 640 0.30 -7.40 -6.35
CA MET A 640 0.25 -8.84 -6.05
C MET A 640 0.10 -9.69 -7.32
N SER A 641 -0.71 -9.19 -8.24
CA SER A 641 -0.94 -9.82 -9.54
C SER A 641 0.30 -9.75 -10.44
N ALA A 642 1.00 -8.62 -10.49
CA ALA A 642 2.24 -8.46 -11.25
C ALA A 642 3.37 -9.37 -10.70
N TRP A 643 3.43 -9.57 -9.38
CA TRP A 643 4.33 -10.55 -8.78
C TRP A 643 4.06 -11.96 -9.33
N TYR A 644 2.78 -12.37 -9.37
CA TYR A 644 2.38 -13.67 -9.92
C TYR A 644 2.72 -13.78 -11.41
N VAL A 645 2.41 -12.76 -12.21
CA VAL A 645 2.71 -12.74 -13.66
C VAL A 645 4.20 -12.94 -13.91
N PHE A 646 5.07 -12.17 -13.27
CA PHE A 646 6.51 -12.31 -13.43
C PHE A 646 7.02 -13.66 -12.92
N SER A 647 6.68 -14.01 -11.68
CA SER A 647 7.22 -15.19 -11.01
C SER A 647 6.80 -16.49 -11.71
N SER A 648 5.56 -16.55 -12.22
CA SER A 648 5.06 -17.72 -12.98
C SER A 648 5.72 -17.86 -14.36
N MET A 649 6.24 -16.77 -14.95
CA MET A 649 7.08 -16.81 -16.14
C MET A 649 8.53 -17.23 -15.83
N GLY A 650 8.95 -17.25 -14.55
CA GLY A 650 10.25 -17.74 -14.11
C GLY A 650 11.30 -16.67 -13.81
N PHE A 651 10.94 -15.39 -13.65
CA PHE A 651 11.85 -14.31 -13.24
C PHE A 651 11.11 -13.15 -12.56
N TYR A 652 11.84 -12.30 -11.83
CA TYR A 652 11.28 -11.18 -11.05
C TYR A 652 12.24 -9.98 -10.98
N PRO A 653 11.78 -8.72 -11.07
CA PRO A 653 12.61 -7.52 -10.96
C PRO A 653 12.88 -7.16 -9.50
N VAL A 654 13.81 -7.85 -8.83
CA VAL A 654 14.19 -7.60 -7.42
C VAL A 654 14.60 -6.16 -7.16
N THR A 655 15.28 -5.53 -8.13
CA THR A 655 15.82 -4.17 -8.04
C THR A 655 15.46 -3.39 -9.29
N PRO A 656 14.25 -2.79 -9.38
CA PRO A 656 13.93 -1.87 -10.47
C PRO A 656 15.01 -0.79 -10.63
N ALA A 657 15.24 -0.32 -11.85
CA ALA A 657 16.35 0.53 -12.27
C ALA A 657 17.76 -0.17 -12.35
N SER A 658 17.85 -1.47 -12.03
CA SER A 658 19.08 -2.25 -12.28
C SER A 658 19.13 -2.86 -13.69
N ASN A 659 18.03 -2.85 -14.41
CA ASN A 659 17.82 -3.60 -15.67
C ASN A 659 17.94 -5.12 -15.53
N GLN A 660 17.97 -5.70 -14.32
CA GLN A 660 18.10 -7.12 -14.05
C GLN A 660 16.77 -7.73 -13.64
N TYR A 661 16.50 -8.95 -14.13
CA TYR A 661 15.41 -9.81 -13.69
C TYR A 661 16.00 -11.09 -13.15
N ILE A 662 15.73 -11.40 -11.89
CA ILE A 662 16.31 -12.53 -11.18
C ILE A 662 15.51 -13.79 -11.50
N ILE A 663 16.20 -14.88 -11.88
CA ILE A 663 15.55 -16.12 -12.29
C ILE A 663 15.05 -16.87 -11.05
N GLY A 664 13.74 -17.24 -11.08
CA GLY A 664 13.06 -18.11 -10.14
C GLY A 664 12.83 -19.50 -10.73
N THR A 665 11.55 -19.91 -10.82
CA THR A 665 11.14 -21.15 -11.47
C THR A 665 9.88 -20.91 -12.31
N PRO A 666 9.82 -21.39 -13.58
CA PRO A 666 8.63 -21.23 -14.40
C PRO A 666 7.49 -22.18 -13.94
N LEU A 667 6.23 -21.72 -14.14
CA LEU A 667 5.02 -22.50 -13.86
C LEU A 667 4.33 -23.01 -15.14
N PHE A 668 4.74 -22.52 -16.33
CA PHE A 668 4.15 -22.85 -17.62
C PHE A 668 5.11 -23.58 -18.53
N ASP A 669 4.60 -24.51 -19.35
CA ASP A 669 5.38 -25.18 -20.40
C ASP A 669 5.97 -24.15 -21.38
N LYS A 670 5.18 -23.09 -21.66
CA LYS A 670 5.62 -21.99 -22.48
C LYS A 670 4.86 -20.70 -22.12
N ALA A 671 5.59 -19.58 -22.17
CA ALA A 671 5.00 -18.23 -22.17
C ALA A 671 5.60 -17.44 -23.34
N THR A 672 4.79 -16.59 -23.98
CA THR A 672 5.21 -15.73 -25.09
C THR A 672 4.81 -14.30 -24.76
N ILE A 673 5.79 -13.41 -24.65
CA ILE A 673 5.58 -11.96 -24.49
C ILE A 673 5.60 -11.34 -25.90
N ASN A 674 4.48 -10.73 -26.29
CA ASN A 674 4.35 -9.97 -27.53
C ASN A 674 4.73 -8.51 -27.27
N LEU A 675 5.91 -8.10 -27.71
CA LEU A 675 6.45 -6.77 -27.44
C LEU A 675 5.85 -5.73 -28.40
N GLU A 676 5.71 -4.48 -27.97
CA GLU A 676 5.17 -3.38 -28.78
C GLU A 676 6.01 -3.08 -30.03
N ASN A 677 7.29 -3.41 -30.01
CA ASN A 677 8.16 -3.32 -31.19
C ASN A 677 7.93 -4.43 -32.26
N GLY A 678 6.92 -5.28 -32.06
CA GLY A 678 6.54 -6.38 -32.94
C GLY A 678 7.39 -7.66 -32.81
N LYS A 679 8.35 -7.71 -31.90
CA LYS A 679 9.13 -8.90 -31.60
C LYS A 679 8.41 -9.78 -30.55
N GLN A 680 8.91 -11.00 -30.36
CA GLN A 680 8.45 -11.92 -29.34
C GLN A 680 9.60 -12.38 -28.47
N PHE A 681 9.35 -12.44 -27.15
CA PHE A 681 10.23 -13.12 -26.22
C PHE A 681 9.53 -14.38 -25.70
N ASN A 682 10.10 -15.55 -25.99
CA ASN A 682 9.54 -16.84 -25.64
C ASN A 682 10.26 -17.41 -24.41
N ILE A 683 9.51 -17.86 -23.42
CA ILE A 683 9.98 -18.62 -22.26
C ILE A 683 9.49 -20.04 -22.46
N VAL A 684 10.39 -21.04 -22.46
CA VAL A 684 10.06 -22.46 -22.70
C VAL A 684 10.62 -23.28 -21.55
N ALA A 685 9.79 -24.08 -20.89
CA ALA A 685 10.22 -24.99 -19.83
C ALA A 685 10.04 -26.44 -20.28
N THR A 686 11.14 -27.11 -20.56
CA THR A 686 11.15 -28.53 -20.94
C THR A 686 11.22 -29.42 -19.71
N ASN A 687 10.47 -30.53 -19.73
CA ASN A 687 10.38 -31.49 -18.61
C ASN A 687 9.75 -30.90 -17.32
N LEU A 688 8.96 -29.84 -17.42
CA LEU A 688 8.23 -29.23 -16.32
C LEU A 688 7.15 -30.17 -15.76
N SER A 689 7.02 -30.27 -14.44
CA SER A 689 5.92 -30.97 -13.76
C SER A 689 5.85 -30.54 -12.29
N ASP A 690 4.83 -30.98 -11.54
CA ASP A 690 4.70 -30.71 -10.09
C ASP A 690 5.91 -31.19 -9.25
N LYS A 691 6.77 -32.06 -9.80
CA LYS A 691 8.00 -32.52 -9.14
C LYS A 691 9.25 -31.89 -9.71
N ASN A 692 9.26 -31.65 -11.01
CA ASN A 692 10.39 -31.07 -11.72
C ASN A 692 10.33 -29.53 -11.64
N ILE A 693 10.60 -29.01 -10.45
CA ILE A 693 10.55 -27.58 -10.13
C ILE A 693 11.94 -26.92 -10.14
N TYR A 694 13.01 -27.74 -10.18
CA TYR A 694 14.38 -27.24 -10.20
C TYR A 694 14.90 -27.08 -11.61
N ILE A 695 15.79 -26.12 -11.81
CA ILE A 695 16.44 -25.82 -13.08
C ILE A 695 17.74 -26.64 -13.18
N GLU A 696 17.81 -27.54 -14.18
CA GLU A 696 19.03 -28.27 -14.53
C GLU A 696 19.97 -27.42 -15.38
N HIS A 697 19.43 -26.71 -16.40
CA HIS A 697 20.15 -25.82 -17.29
C HIS A 697 19.25 -24.70 -17.81
N VAL A 698 19.86 -23.57 -18.13
CA VAL A 698 19.17 -22.44 -18.84
C VAL A 698 19.90 -22.13 -20.12
N TYR A 699 19.14 -21.83 -21.18
CA TYR A 699 19.68 -21.36 -22.44
C TYR A 699 18.99 -20.05 -22.84
N LEU A 700 19.77 -19.07 -23.27
CA LEU A 700 19.26 -17.86 -23.89
C LEU A 700 19.66 -17.83 -25.37
N ASN A 701 18.67 -17.86 -26.25
CA ASN A 701 18.90 -17.93 -27.71
C ASN A 701 19.82 -19.09 -28.13
N GLY A 702 19.61 -20.25 -27.49
CA GLY A 702 20.37 -21.49 -27.73
C GLY A 702 21.80 -21.51 -27.16
N LYS A 703 22.21 -20.50 -26.41
CA LYS A 703 23.50 -20.44 -25.69
C LYS A 703 23.27 -20.71 -24.19
N SER A 704 24.17 -21.52 -23.58
CA SER A 704 24.13 -21.76 -22.14
C SER A 704 24.18 -20.44 -21.37
N LEU A 705 23.30 -20.31 -20.40
CA LEU A 705 23.23 -19.18 -19.47
C LEU A 705 23.47 -19.71 -18.06
N ASP A 706 24.65 -19.41 -17.51
CA ASP A 706 25.04 -19.94 -16.19
C ASP A 706 24.74 -18.95 -15.06
N ARG A 707 24.56 -17.64 -15.35
CA ARG A 707 24.13 -16.63 -14.37
C ARG A 707 22.64 -16.76 -14.02
N THR A 708 22.28 -16.36 -12.81
CA THR A 708 20.92 -16.52 -12.27
C THR A 708 20.00 -15.29 -12.52
N PHE A 709 20.27 -14.53 -13.57
CA PHE A 709 19.48 -13.37 -13.95
C PHE A 709 19.56 -13.10 -15.46
N ILE A 710 18.62 -12.33 -15.99
CA ILE A 710 18.60 -11.79 -17.35
C ILE A 710 18.50 -10.27 -17.33
N TYR A 711 18.85 -9.63 -18.44
CA TYR A 711 18.74 -8.16 -18.59
C TYR A 711 17.49 -7.76 -19.37
N HIS A 712 16.98 -6.55 -19.14
CA HIS A 712 15.83 -6.00 -19.86
C HIS A 712 16.02 -5.98 -21.38
N ASN A 713 17.19 -5.58 -21.87
CA ASN A 713 17.48 -5.55 -23.31
C ASN A 713 17.43 -6.95 -23.97
N GLU A 714 17.71 -8.01 -23.22
CA GLU A 714 17.60 -9.39 -23.71
C GLU A 714 16.14 -9.81 -23.93
N ILE A 715 15.20 -9.23 -23.15
CA ILE A 715 13.76 -9.37 -23.37
C ILE A 715 13.34 -8.49 -24.56
N ALA A 716 13.69 -7.19 -24.55
CA ALA A 716 13.29 -6.19 -25.54
C ALA A 716 13.79 -6.50 -26.96
N GLU A 717 14.93 -7.19 -27.09
CA GLU A 717 15.45 -7.65 -28.38
C GLU A 717 14.67 -8.84 -28.95
N GLY A 718 13.83 -9.49 -28.16
CA GLY A 718 13.14 -10.73 -28.48
C GLY A 718 14.07 -11.94 -28.44
N GLY A 719 13.51 -13.13 -28.56
CA GLY A 719 14.28 -14.37 -28.53
C GLY A 719 13.64 -15.49 -27.72
N THR A 720 14.48 -16.40 -27.18
CA THR A 720 13.99 -17.53 -26.40
C THR A 720 14.85 -17.76 -25.16
N LEU A 721 14.22 -17.80 -24.00
CA LEU A 721 14.76 -18.28 -22.73
C LEU A 721 14.22 -19.68 -22.51
N GLU A 722 15.12 -20.68 -22.48
CA GLU A 722 14.75 -22.08 -22.31
C GLU A 722 15.24 -22.61 -20.97
N PHE A 723 14.34 -23.18 -20.19
CA PHE A 723 14.60 -23.89 -18.95
C PHE A 723 14.52 -25.40 -19.18
N LYS A 724 15.53 -26.13 -18.74
CA LYS A 724 15.49 -27.58 -18.62
C LYS A 724 15.25 -27.93 -17.16
N MET A 725 14.10 -28.53 -16.85
CA MET A 725 13.65 -28.79 -15.49
C MET A 725 14.01 -30.20 -15.00
N THR A 726 14.17 -30.36 -13.68
CA THR A 726 14.51 -31.62 -12.99
C THR A 726 13.81 -31.69 -11.62
N ASP A 727 13.71 -32.90 -11.07
CA ASP A 727 13.16 -33.19 -9.73
C ASP A 727 14.20 -33.14 -8.59
N ASN A 728 15.46 -32.83 -8.90
CA ASN A 728 16.52 -32.74 -7.90
C ASN A 728 17.16 -31.35 -7.91
N PRO A 729 17.51 -30.76 -6.75
CA PRO A 729 18.29 -29.54 -6.66
C PRO A 729 19.57 -29.67 -7.51
N ALA A 730 19.67 -28.85 -8.54
CA ALA A 730 20.79 -28.87 -9.45
C ALA A 730 21.86 -27.84 -9.06
N VAL A 731 23.05 -27.96 -9.63
CA VAL A 731 24.18 -27.06 -9.37
C VAL A 731 24.18 -25.83 -10.28
N TRP A 732 23.19 -25.66 -11.16
CA TRP A 732 23.09 -24.49 -12.02
C TRP A 732 23.02 -23.21 -11.17
N GLY A 733 23.83 -22.20 -11.55
CA GLY A 733 23.82 -20.89 -10.86
C GLY A 733 24.42 -20.87 -9.45
N SER A 734 25.03 -21.99 -8.99
CA SER A 734 25.54 -22.11 -7.62
C SER A 734 27.01 -21.73 -7.46
N GLN A 735 27.71 -21.38 -8.55
CA GLN A 735 29.13 -21.04 -8.50
C GLN A 735 29.34 -19.53 -8.34
N GLU A 736 30.45 -19.15 -7.72
CA GLU A 736 30.87 -17.77 -7.57
C GLU A 736 30.93 -17.05 -8.92
N GLY A 737 30.40 -15.83 -8.99
CA GLY A 737 30.31 -15.02 -10.21
C GLY A 737 29.08 -15.32 -11.10
N GLN A 738 28.20 -16.25 -10.70
CA GLN A 738 26.93 -16.55 -11.36
C GLN A 738 25.72 -15.85 -10.72
N GLU A 739 25.91 -15.31 -9.51
CA GLU A 739 24.92 -14.54 -8.77
C GLU A 739 24.68 -13.15 -9.35
N PRO A 740 23.50 -12.56 -9.13
CA PRO A 740 23.25 -11.16 -9.44
C PRO A 740 24.16 -10.24 -8.59
N ASN A 741 24.47 -9.06 -9.10
CA ASN A 741 25.27 -8.07 -8.37
C ASN A 741 24.49 -6.76 -8.25
N THR A 742 24.43 -6.22 -7.03
CA THR A 742 23.85 -4.91 -6.70
C THR A 742 24.78 -4.16 -5.74
N SER A 743 26.11 -4.28 -5.85
CA SER A 743 27.05 -3.59 -4.96
C SER A 743 27.18 -2.10 -5.27
N ILE A 744 27.35 -1.31 -4.21
CA ILE A 744 27.79 0.09 -4.28
C ILE A 744 29.28 0.13 -3.95
N ASP A 745 30.13 0.35 -4.96
CA ASP A 745 31.59 0.30 -4.85
C ASP A 745 32.25 1.69 -4.95
N GLU A 746 31.50 2.72 -5.32
CA GLU A 746 31.96 4.10 -5.50
C GLU A 746 31.33 5.03 -4.45
N HIS A 747 32.00 6.14 -4.12
CA HIS A 747 31.50 7.17 -3.18
C HIS A 747 31.05 6.57 -1.83
N LEU A 748 31.92 5.71 -1.25
CA LEU A 748 31.61 5.04 0.01
C LEU A 748 31.52 6.03 1.16
N VAL A 749 30.50 5.86 2.02
CA VAL A 749 30.30 6.67 3.24
C VAL A 749 30.88 5.97 4.46
N VAL A 750 31.20 6.76 5.49
CA VAL A 750 31.53 6.27 6.82
C VAL A 750 30.25 6.26 7.65
N PRO A 751 29.80 5.10 8.18
CA PRO A 751 28.62 5.03 9.03
C PRO A 751 28.76 5.88 10.30
N VAL A 752 27.65 6.41 10.79
CA VAL A 752 27.64 7.18 12.04
C VAL A 752 27.77 6.28 13.26
N PRO A 753 28.48 6.69 14.33
CA PRO A 753 28.59 5.90 15.53
C PRO A 753 27.29 5.91 16.33
N PHE A 754 27.10 4.92 17.18
CA PHE A 754 25.98 4.80 18.09
C PHE A 754 26.44 4.55 19.52
N ILE A 755 25.55 4.81 20.49
CA ILE A 755 25.75 4.50 21.90
C ILE A 755 25.33 3.05 22.11
N ALA A 756 26.30 2.15 22.25
CA ALA A 756 26.09 0.74 22.53
C ALA A 756 25.66 0.48 23.96
N LYS A 757 26.17 1.30 24.92
CA LYS A 757 25.80 1.27 26.33
C LYS A 757 25.80 2.70 26.87
N GLY A 758 24.84 3.00 27.74
CA GLY A 758 24.69 4.28 28.42
C GLY A 758 23.26 4.72 28.49
N ASP A 759 22.71 4.91 29.69
CA ASP A 759 21.36 5.41 29.88
C ASP A 759 21.34 6.92 29.57
N VAL A 760 20.53 7.31 28.58
CA VAL A 760 20.38 8.73 28.19
C VAL A 760 19.70 9.55 29.27
N ALA A 761 18.73 8.96 29.99
CA ALA A 761 18.18 9.49 31.22
C ALA A 761 18.68 8.63 32.39
N PHE A 762 19.47 9.21 33.29
CA PHE A 762 20.19 8.44 34.28
C PHE A 762 20.18 9.03 35.71
N LYS A 763 20.30 8.16 36.72
CA LYS A 763 20.48 8.51 38.13
C LYS A 763 21.95 8.30 38.54
N GLY A 764 22.55 9.32 39.15
CA GLY A 764 23.95 9.24 39.62
C GLY A 764 24.92 9.45 38.45
N GLU A 765 25.41 8.37 37.85
CA GLU A 765 26.34 8.38 36.71
C GLU A 765 26.00 7.27 35.73
N THR A 766 26.36 7.46 34.45
CA THR A 766 26.21 6.47 33.39
C THR A 766 27.53 6.27 32.63
N GLU A 767 27.86 5.01 32.33
CA GLU A 767 29.07 4.66 31.53
C GLU A 767 28.65 4.62 30.05
N VAL A 768 29.33 5.40 29.21
CA VAL A 768 29.07 5.49 27.78
C VAL A 768 30.07 4.64 27.00
N VAL A 769 29.54 3.72 26.18
CA VAL A 769 30.27 2.93 25.18
C VAL A 769 29.82 3.33 23.79
N LEU A 770 30.75 3.75 22.96
CA LEU A 770 30.48 4.11 21.57
C LEU A 770 30.95 3.00 20.64
N GLU A 771 30.12 2.64 19.66
CA GLU A 771 30.42 1.63 18.64
C GLU A 771 30.04 2.13 17.25
N ASN A 772 30.47 1.38 16.23
CA ASN A 772 30.14 1.60 14.82
C ASN A 772 29.96 0.24 14.13
N VAL A 773 29.15 0.18 13.09
CA VAL A 773 28.98 -1.03 12.27
C VAL A 773 30.25 -1.40 11.49
N ASP A 774 31.13 -0.43 11.21
CA ASP A 774 32.45 -0.63 10.61
C ASP A 774 33.53 -0.54 11.71
N ASN A 775 34.12 -1.68 12.05
CA ASN A 775 35.14 -1.79 13.11
C ASN A 775 36.50 -1.14 12.76
N GLU A 776 36.71 -0.67 11.54
CA GLU A 776 37.95 -0.06 11.07
C GLU A 776 37.89 1.48 11.12
N VAL A 777 36.82 2.08 11.65
CA VAL A 777 36.69 3.53 11.80
C VAL A 777 37.30 4.02 13.10
N SER A 778 37.75 5.28 13.13
CA SER A 778 38.03 6.00 14.35
C SER A 778 36.83 6.80 14.79
N ILE A 779 36.41 6.66 16.05
CA ILE A 779 35.29 7.41 16.63
C ILE A 779 35.86 8.62 17.38
N PHE A 780 35.22 9.78 17.20
CA PHE A 780 35.55 11.03 17.91
C PHE A 780 34.32 11.52 18.66
N TYR A 781 34.53 12.07 19.85
CA TYR A 781 33.47 12.61 20.68
C TYR A 781 33.83 13.96 21.30
N SER A 782 32.82 14.75 21.60
CA SER A 782 32.91 16.03 22.32
C SER A 782 31.80 16.09 23.37
N LEU A 783 32.08 16.66 24.52
CA LEU A 783 31.14 16.90 25.62
C LEU A 783 30.93 18.42 25.76
N ASN A 784 29.68 18.87 25.78
CA ASN A 784 29.26 20.26 25.98
C ASN A 784 30.02 21.26 25.09
N ASP A 785 30.17 20.93 23.79
CA ASP A 785 30.85 21.73 22.77
C ASP A 785 32.39 21.97 23.02
N GLU A 786 33.03 21.12 23.82
CA GLU A 786 34.48 21.07 23.90
C GLU A 786 35.11 20.57 22.59
N ASP A 787 36.44 20.63 22.49
CA ASP A 787 37.15 20.05 21.34
C ASP A 787 36.95 18.54 21.25
N PHE A 788 36.81 18.03 20.01
CA PHE A 788 36.65 16.60 19.76
C PHE A 788 37.89 15.82 20.18
N LYS A 789 37.68 14.70 20.85
CA LYS A 789 38.69 13.75 21.32
C LYS A 789 38.50 12.41 20.63
N LEU A 790 39.61 11.69 20.38
CA LEU A 790 39.53 10.30 19.91
C LEU A 790 38.94 9.42 21.04
N TYR A 791 37.96 8.58 20.68
CA TYR A 791 37.42 7.60 21.60
C TYR A 791 38.31 6.35 21.61
N ASP A 792 38.90 6.05 22.74
CA ASP A 792 39.79 4.89 22.95
C ASP A 792 39.35 3.98 24.10
N ALA A 793 38.44 4.45 24.95
CA ALA A 793 37.87 3.67 26.04
C ALA A 793 36.51 4.25 26.51
N PRO A 794 35.68 3.45 27.17
CA PRO A 794 34.44 3.92 27.81
C PRO A 794 34.71 5.09 28.75
N PHE A 795 33.78 6.04 28.83
CA PHE A 795 33.83 7.19 29.74
C PHE A 795 32.52 7.35 30.51
N THR A 796 32.60 8.10 31.63
CA THR A 796 31.46 8.28 32.52
C THR A 796 30.90 9.70 32.40
N ILE A 797 29.57 9.80 32.31
CA ILE A 797 28.78 11.04 32.42
C ILE A 797 28.13 11.08 33.79
N SER A 798 28.32 12.16 34.56
CA SER A 798 27.74 12.34 35.89
C SER A 798 26.85 13.59 36.02
N GLU A 799 26.82 14.44 35.00
CA GLU A 799 25.96 15.63 34.91
C GLU A 799 25.19 15.64 33.59
N ALA A 800 24.10 16.44 33.52
CA ALA A 800 23.40 16.66 32.25
C ALA A 800 24.43 17.18 31.21
N THR A 801 24.51 16.50 30.05
CA THR A 801 25.61 16.67 29.10
C THR A 801 25.11 16.52 27.68
N ASN A 802 25.58 17.40 26.77
CA ASN A 802 25.43 17.20 25.32
C ASN A 802 26.67 16.43 24.83
N LEU A 803 26.46 15.27 24.22
CA LEU A 803 27.45 14.43 23.59
C LEU A 803 27.33 14.57 22.07
N ASN A 804 28.38 15.03 21.41
CA ASN A 804 28.51 15.03 19.95
C ASN A 804 29.50 13.95 19.52
N VAL A 805 29.12 13.14 18.52
CA VAL A 805 29.95 12.03 18.03
C VAL A 805 29.98 11.97 16.51
N TYR A 806 31.14 11.62 15.94
CA TYR A 806 31.28 11.26 14.53
C TYR A 806 32.34 10.18 14.34
N SER A 807 32.33 9.50 13.22
CA SER A 807 33.34 8.53 12.81
C SER A 807 34.18 9.07 11.66
N GLU A 808 35.45 8.61 11.56
CA GLU A 808 36.34 8.96 10.46
C GLU A 808 37.11 7.73 9.97
N LYS A 809 37.19 7.56 8.64
CA LYS A 809 37.98 6.56 7.95
C LYS A 809 38.59 7.19 6.70
N ASN A 810 39.90 7.06 6.50
CA ASN A 810 40.61 7.61 5.33
C ASN A 810 40.35 9.12 5.10
N LYS A 811 40.20 9.92 6.16
CA LYS A 811 39.85 11.36 6.14
C LYS A 811 38.42 11.66 5.66
N ILE A 812 37.61 10.68 5.46
CA ILE A 812 36.15 10.84 5.21
C ILE A 812 35.47 10.78 6.58
N LYS A 813 34.64 11.77 6.87
CA LYS A 813 33.90 11.87 8.12
C LYS A 813 32.43 11.47 7.88
N SER A 814 31.85 10.81 8.88
CA SER A 814 30.39 10.67 8.97
C SER A 814 29.72 12.01 9.31
N ALA A 815 28.39 12.04 9.30
CA ALA A 815 27.63 13.08 9.99
C ALA A 815 27.97 13.10 11.48
N THR A 816 27.84 14.28 12.12
CA THR A 816 27.94 14.41 13.58
C THR A 816 26.53 14.23 14.18
N VAL A 817 26.42 13.33 15.14
CA VAL A 817 25.18 13.08 15.88
C VAL A 817 25.30 13.67 17.27
N GLU A 818 24.33 14.52 17.65
CA GLU A 818 24.19 15.06 18.99
C GLU A 818 23.24 14.20 19.82
N THR A 819 23.60 13.94 21.07
CA THR A 819 22.76 13.25 22.07
C THR A 819 22.78 14.02 23.37
N LYS A 820 21.61 14.40 23.86
CA LYS A 820 21.49 15.06 25.14
C LYS A 820 21.23 14.04 26.25
N PHE A 821 22.13 13.97 27.24
CA PHE A 821 21.98 13.18 28.45
C PHE A 821 21.25 13.96 29.53
N TYR A 822 20.23 13.34 30.14
CA TYR A 822 19.38 13.91 31.18
C TYR A 822 19.71 13.29 32.52
N LYS A 823 20.07 14.14 33.50
CA LYS A 823 20.31 13.67 34.87
C LYS A 823 19.04 13.74 35.68
N ILE A 824 18.54 12.59 36.10
CA ILE A 824 17.42 12.47 37.07
C ILE A 824 17.99 12.63 38.48
N ASP A 825 17.30 13.38 39.34
CA ASP A 825 17.69 13.47 40.77
C ASP A 825 17.76 12.05 41.36
N PRO A 826 18.90 11.58 41.85
CA PRO A 826 19.03 10.21 42.36
C PRO A 826 18.13 9.91 43.56
N ASN A 827 17.61 10.95 44.24
CA ASN A 827 16.64 10.79 45.31
C ASN A 827 15.21 10.62 44.82
N LEU A 828 14.96 10.95 43.53
CA LEU A 828 13.65 10.84 42.89
C LEU A 828 13.40 9.41 42.45
N SER A 829 12.25 8.85 42.82
CA SER A 829 11.82 7.58 42.31
C SER A 829 10.30 7.58 42.04
N ILE A 830 9.85 6.74 41.09
CA ILE A 830 8.46 6.61 40.75
C ILE A 830 7.99 5.16 40.93
N THR A 831 6.79 4.98 41.40
CA THR A 831 6.11 3.69 41.47
C THR A 831 4.84 3.80 40.65
N LEU A 832 4.73 2.97 39.62
CA LEU A 832 3.52 2.83 38.83
C LEU A 832 2.68 1.71 39.42
N GLU A 833 1.45 2.02 39.82
CA GLU A 833 0.49 1.05 40.37
C GLU A 833 -0.32 0.38 39.24
N THR A 834 -0.22 0.92 37.99
CA THR A 834 -0.85 0.42 36.79
C THR A 834 0.20 0.25 35.67
N GLU A 835 0.00 -0.72 34.80
CA GLU A 835 0.96 -1.07 33.72
C GLU A 835 0.66 -0.26 32.46
N TYR A 836 1.71 0.26 31.81
CA TYR A 836 1.66 0.84 30.47
C TYR A 836 1.82 -0.26 29.40
N ALA A 837 1.43 0.03 28.17
CA ALA A 837 1.65 -0.87 27.04
C ALA A 837 3.13 -0.84 26.57
N ASN A 838 3.72 -2.01 26.30
CA ASN A 838 5.14 -2.12 25.96
C ASN A 838 5.54 -1.28 24.73
N GLN A 839 4.67 -1.24 23.70
CA GLN A 839 4.90 -0.45 22.49
C GLN A 839 4.87 1.07 22.73
N TYR A 840 4.37 1.52 23.88
CA TYR A 840 4.29 2.92 24.31
C TYR A 840 4.90 3.10 25.69
N ASN A 841 6.17 2.72 25.85
CA ASN A 841 6.83 2.74 27.15
C ASN A 841 7.43 4.11 27.55
N GLY A 842 7.54 5.05 26.60
CA GLY A 842 8.08 6.40 26.81
C GLY A 842 9.56 6.47 27.17
N GLY A 843 10.25 5.34 27.26
CA GLY A 843 11.62 5.22 27.79
C GLY A 843 11.71 4.37 29.07
N GLY A 844 10.60 3.79 29.52
CA GLY A 844 10.56 2.84 30.63
C GLY A 844 9.90 3.38 31.91
N ASN A 845 10.21 2.77 33.03
CA ASN A 845 9.53 3.07 34.30
C ASN A 845 9.74 4.50 34.81
N ASP A 846 10.89 5.10 34.56
CA ASP A 846 11.20 6.48 34.98
C ASP A 846 10.76 7.54 33.95
N ALA A 847 10.12 7.16 32.83
CA ALA A 847 9.73 8.06 31.73
C ALA A 847 8.86 9.25 32.17
N LEU A 848 8.06 9.11 33.23
CA LEU A 848 7.26 10.22 33.75
C LEU A 848 8.03 11.19 34.68
N ILE A 849 9.36 10.97 34.91
CA ILE A 849 10.20 11.82 35.75
C ILE A 849 11.61 12.01 35.17
N ASP A 850 11.80 11.76 33.86
CA ASP A 850 13.11 11.79 33.23
C ASP A 850 13.48 13.16 32.61
N GLY A 851 12.54 14.09 32.64
CA GLY A 851 12.72 15.44 32.10
C GLY A 851 12.53 15.56 30.60
N ILE A 852 11.96 14.55 29.97
CA ILE A 852 11.78 14.46 28.53
C ILE A 852 10.32 14.64 28.16
N LEU A 853 10.03 15.64 27.32
CA LEU A 853 8.66 15.95 26.92
C LEU A 853 8.26 15.21 25.64
N GLY A 854 6.99 14.77 25.59
CA GLY A 854 6.38 14.16 24.44
C GLY A 854 6.11 15.16 23.29
N THR A 855 6.10 14.64 22.06
CA THR A 855 5.75 15.40 20.86
C THR A 855 4.27 15.26 20.51
N GLN A 856 3.77 15.98 19.49
CA GLN A 856 2.42 15.77 18.96
C GLN A 856 2.24 14.43 18.25
N ASP A 857 3.31 13.74 17.88
CA ASP A 857 3.25 12.40 17.30
C ASP A 857 3.52 11.34 18.39
N PHE A 858 2.47 10.65 18.83
CA PHE A 858 2.54 9.61 19.87
C PHE A 858 3.41 8.39 19.46
N ARG A 859 3.68 8.24 18.16
CA ARG A 859 4.42 7.10 17.60
C ARG A 859 5.93 7.23 17.75
N THR A 860 6.42 8.38 18.21
CA THR A 860 7.86 8.71 18.31
C THR A 860 8.53 8.20 19.59
N GLY A 861 7.87 7.36 20.37
CA GLY A 861 8.44 6.69 21.54
C GLY A 861 8.64 7.57 22.78
N THR A 862 8.03 8.77 22.85
CA THR A 862 8.20 9.74 23.94
C THR A 862 7.03 9.78 24.92
N TRP A 863 6.02 8.94 24.74
CA TRP A 863 4.82 8.86 25.56
C TRP A 863 4.68 7.51 26.26
N GLN A 864 4.21 7.50 27.51
CA GLN A 864 3.66 6.30 28.12
C GLN A 864 2.17 6.17 27.79
N GLY A 865 1.77 5.03 27.18
CA GLY A 865 0.41 4.75 26.75
C GLY A 865 -0.28 3.69 27.61
N TYR A 866 -1.52 3.96 28.03
CA TYR A 866 -2.34 3.11 28.90
C TYR A 866 -3.63 2.75 28.16
N HIS A 867 -3.81 1.48 27.81
CA HIS A 867 -4.98 1.00 27.07
C HIS A 867 -6.10 0.64 28.05
N ASN A 868 -7.23 1.35 27.99
CA ASN A 868 -8.39 1.12 28.87
C ASN A 868 -8.02 1.01 30.37
N THR A 869 -6.95 1.69 30.78
CA THR A 869 -6.37 1.59 32.11
C THR A 869 -6.10 2.99 32.65
N ASP A 870 -6.40 3.24 33.90
CA ASP A 870 -6.08 4.50 34.58
C ASP A 870 -4.58 4.60 34.82
N LEU A 871 -3.99 5.79 34.75
CA LEU A 871 -2.64 6.05 35.22
C LEU A 871 -2.68 6.29 36.75
N ILE A 872 -1.95 5.49 37.50
CA ILE A 872 -1.74 5.70 38.92
C ILE A 872 -0.24 5.64 39.22
N ALA A 873 0.34 6.81 39.51
CA ALA A 873 1.77 6.97 39.73
C ALA A 873 2.02 7.66 41.08
N THR A 874 3.02 7.19 41.83
CA THR A 874 3.50 7.81 43.08
C THR A 874 4.98 8.16 42.93
N VAL A 875 5.30 9.44 43.00
CA VAL A 875 6.67 9.98 43.00
C VAL A 875 7.13 10.16 44.42
N ASP A 876 8.26 9.53 44.80
CA ASP A 876 8.97 9.77 46.09
C ASP A 876 10.08 10.80 45.85
N LEU A 877 10.04 11.91 46.53
CA LEU A 877 11.04 12.99 46.49
C LEU A 877 12.28 12.70 47.37
N GLY A 878 12.32 11.50 47.99
CA GLY A 878 13.41 11.08 48.86
C GLY A 878 13.41 11.74 50.25
N LYS A 879 12.86 12.93 50.38
CA LYS A 879 12.73 13.69 51.65
C LYS A 879 11.51 14.61 51.56
N GLU A 880 11.08 15.10 52.73
CA GLU A 880 10.08 16.17 52.76
C GLU A 880 10.63 17.41 52.05
N THR A 881 9.90 17.85 51.00
CA THR A 881 10.27 18.96 50.13
C THR A 881 9.09 19.93 50.07
N HIS A 882 9.42 21.24 50.02
CA HIS A 882 8.43 22.26 49.76
C HIS A 882 7.98 22.24 48.32
N VAL A 883 6.70 21.99 48.06
CA VAL A 883 6.12 21.85 46.72
C VAL A 883 5.14 22.99 46.46
N ASN A 884 5.35 23.75 45.38
CA ASN A 884 4.48 24.85 44.99
C ASN A 884 3.62 24.50 43.77
N LEU A 885 4.12 23.62 42.92
CA LEU A 885 3.48 23.27 41.66
C LEU A 885 3.73 21.80 41.36
N VAL A 886 2.69 21.14 40.92
CA VAL A 886 2.78 19.79 40.26
C VAL A 886 2.09 19.88 38.93
N THR A 887 2.79 19.44 37.86
CA THR A 887 2.22 19.39 36.48
C THR A 887 2.37 18.02 35.88
N ILE A 888 1.47 17.70 34.96
CA ILE A 888 1.55 16.49 34.12
C ILE A 888 0.94 16.82 32.75
N ASN A 889 1.55 16.30 31.67
CA ASN A 889 1.03 16.48 30.31
C ASN A 889 0.27 15.23 29.86
N PHE A 890 -0.76 15.48 29.06
CA PHE A 890 -1.55 14.46 28.38
C PHE A 890 -1.70 14.82 26.90
N LEU A 891 -1.67 13.78 26.04
CA LEU A 891 -1.93 13.91 24.60
C LEU A 891 -3.39 13.58 24.29
N GLU A 892 -3.97 14.32 23.35
CA GLU A 892 -5.21 13.96 22.67
C GLU A 892 -4.97 13.86 21.16
N ASP A 893 -5.29 12.70 20.58
CA ASP A 893 -5.44 12.46 19.15
C ASP A 893 -6.63 11.49 19.00
N GLN A 894 -7.83 12.06 18.87
CA GLN A 894 -9.07 11.28 18.86
C GLN A 894 -9.11 10.29 17.69
N ARG A 895 -8.53 10.62 16.51
CA ARG A 895 -8.45 9.72 15.35
C ARG A 895 -7.67 8.44 15.65
N SER A 896 -6.72 8.54 16.60
CA SER A 896 -5.89 7.41 17.07
C SER A 896 -6.41 6.82 18.40
N TRP A 897 -7.69 7.12 18.77
CA TRP A 897 -8.37 6.64 19.98
C TRP A 897 -7.74 7.13 21.29
N ILE A 898 -6.91 8.18 21.22
CA ILE A 898 -6.22 8.78 22.36
C ILE A 898 -7.06 9.97 22.86
N PHE A 899 -7.49 9.90 24.13
CA PHE A 899 -8.33 10.90 24.73
C PHE A 899 -7.70 11.44 26.02
N TYR A 900 -7.98 12.71 26.31
CA TYR A 900 -7.65 13.26 27.61
C TYR A 900 -8.30 12.48 28.75
N PRO A 901 -7.64 12.40 29.95
CA PRO A 901 -8.26 11.80 31.11
C PRO A 901 -9.53 12.56 31.52
N THR A 902 -10.58 11.83 31.88
CA THR A 902 -11.84 12.42 32.36
C THR A 902 -11.68 13.13 33.72
N GLU A 903 -10.68 12.71 34.47
CA GLU A 903 -10.33 13.25 35.81
C GLU A 903 -8.84 13.08 36.04
N VAL A 904 -8.20 14.12 36.59
CA VAL A 904 -6.85 14.02 37.14
C VAL A 904 -6.88 14.50 38.59
N ALA A 905 -6.42 13.67 39.53
CA ALA A 905 -6.34 14.01 40.93
C ALA A 905 -4.90 13.92 41.44
N CYS A 906 -4.47 14.96 42.13
CA CYS A 906 -3.16 15.05 42.78
C CYS A 906 -3.28 14.97 44.29
N PHE A 907 -2.40 14.17 44.90
CA PHE A 907 -2.35 13.97 46.35
C PHE A 907 -0.92 14.11 46.87
N GLY A 908 -0.75 14.60 48.06
CA GLY A 908 0.53 14.70 48.80
C GLY A 908 0.53 13.88 50.06
N SER A 909 1.68 13.32 50.43
CA SER A 909 1.91 12.58 51.67
C SER A 909 3.32 12.81 52.21
N THR A 910 3.47 12.74 53.52
CA THR A 910 4.78 12.76 54.20
C THR A 910 5.30 11.37 54.57
N ASP A 911 4.39 10.38 54.70
CA ASP A 911 4.71 9.02 55.12
C ASP A 911 4.50 7.94 54.09
N GLY A 912 3.91 8.29 52.91
CA GLY A 912 3.59 7.35 51.82
C GLY A 912 2.35 6.49 52.04
N GLU A 913 1.69 6.59 53.21
CA GLU A 913 0.48 5.83 53.57
C GLU A 913 -0.75 6.75 53.61
N ASN A 914 -0.60 7.93 54.21
CA ASN A 914 -1.70 8.88 54.45
C ASN A 914 -1.61 10.02 53.39
N PHE A 915 -2.44 9.95 52.35
CA PHE A 915 -2.47 10.93 51.28
C PHE A 915 -3.58 11.95 51.47
N GLU A 916 -3.26 13.23 51.42
CA GLU A 916 -4.22 14.32 51.36
C GLU A 916 -4.37 14.90 49.97
N SER A 917 -5.59 15.28 49.57
CA SER A 917 -5.85 15.83 48.25
C SER A 917 -5.25 17.24 48.10
N ILE A 918 -4.39 17.43 47.07
CA ILE A 918 -3.86 18.71 46.68
C ILE A 918 -4.85 19.39 45.71
N GLY A 919 -5.38 18.64 44.75
CA GLY A 919 -6.28 19.18 43.76
C GLY A 919 -6.90 18.11 42.89
N LYS A 920 -7.91 18.56 42.14
CA LYS A 920 -8.61 17.72 41.16
C LYS A 920 -8.96 18.56 39.95
N TYR A 921 -8.62 18.05 38.77
CA TYR A 921 -9.07 18.54 37.50
C TYR A 921 -10.14 17.58 36.95
N SER A 922 -11.20 18.07 36.31
CA SER A 922 -12.21 17.26 35.65
C SER A 922 -12.53 17.80 34.28
N LEU A 923 -12.60 16.91 33.32
CA LEU A 923 -13.10 17.20 31.97
C LEU A 923 -14.61 16.97 31.95
N TYR A 924 -15.37 17.97 31.61
CA TYR A 924 -16.85 17.90 31.70
C TYR A 924 -17.52 17.51 30.39
N GLU A 925 -16.84 17.66 29.27
CA GLU A 925 -17.40 17.41 27.93
C GLU A 925 -16.30 16.92 26.97
N ILE A 926 -16.61 15.89 26.17
CA ILE A 926 -15.78 15.38 25.09
C ILE A 926 -16.42 15.86 23.79
N VAL A 927 -15.71 16.75 23.11
CA VAL A 927 -16.14 17.31 21.83
C VAL A 927 -15.33 16.62 20.72
N PRO A 928 -15.98 16.16 19.62
CA PRO A 928 -15.24 15.64 18.48
C PRO A 928 -14.18 16.62 17.95
N SER A 929 -12.97 16.16 17.76
CA SER A 929 -11.84 16.95 17.25
C SER A 929 -10.97 16.11 16.31
N ASP A 930 -10.54 16.71 15.22
CA ASP A 930 -9.52 16.17 14.31
C ASP A 930 -8.12 16.72 14.62
N GLU A 931 -8.02 17.64 15.60
CA GLU A 931 -6.75 18.26 15.98
C GLU A 931 -6.00 17.40 17.01
N VAL A 932 -4.67 17.37 16.90
CA VAL A 932 -3.79 16.78 17.91
C VAL A 932 -3.37 17.87 18.88
N ASP A 933 -3.57 17.67 20.17
CA ASP A 933 -3.29 18.67 21.22
C ASP A 933 -2.61 18.06 22.44
N ILE A 934 -1.74 18.84 23.10
CA ILE A 934 -1.07 18.46 24.35
C ILE A 934 -1.56 19.37 25.46
N LYS A 935 -2.13 18.78 26.48
CA LYS A 935 -2.68 19.49 27.63
C LYS A 935 -1.79 19.34 28.86
N ASN A 936 -1.29 20.46 29.35
CA ASN A 936 -0.65 20.52 30.64
C ASN A 936 -1.69 20.71 31.76
N VAL A 937 -1.76 19.78 32.72
CA VAL A 937 -2.62 19.87 33.89
C VAL A 937 -1.78 20.33 35.08
N GLU A 938 -2.14 21.46 35.70
CA GLU A 938 -1.41 22.11 36.77
C GLU A 938 -2.16 22.06 38.11
N PHE A 939 -1.45 21.73 39.19
CA PHE A 939 -1.89 21.80 40.56
C PHE A 939 -1.01 22.78 41.32
N ILE A 940 -1.50 24.01 41.51
CA ILE A 940 -0.83 25.09 42.23
C ILE A 940 -1.14 25.00 43.69
N ILE A 941 -0.11 24.89 44.52
CA ILE A 941 -0.21 24.78 46.00
C ILE A 941 0.09 26.15 46.58
N GLU A 942 -0.88 27.06 46.55
CA GLU A 942 -0.74 28.36 47.19
C GLU A 942 -1.24 28.38 48.62
N ASN A 943 -0.50 29.02 49.53
CA ASN A 943 -0.97 29.36 50.84
C ASN A 943 -1.96 30.54 50.75
N ASN A 944 -3.12 30.31 50.11
CA ASN A 944 -4.16 31.33 50.03
C ASN A 944 -4.96 31.44 51.29
N ALA A 945 -4.55 32.32 52.21
CA ALA A 945 -5.22 32.70 53.44
C ALA A 945 -6.66 33.25 53.27
N ASN A 946 -7.19 33.30 52.04
CA ASN A 946 -8.45 33.90 51.67
C ASN A 946 -9.64 32.94 51.52
N TYR A 947 -9.44 31.64 51.59
CA TYR A 947 -10.55 30.67 51.58
C TYR A 947 -10.99 30.31 53.01
N ARG A 948 -12.06 30.92 53.47
CA ARG A 948 -12.60 30.80 54.84
C ARG A 948 -13.08 29.39 55.29
N PHE A 949 -12.99 28.35 54.45
CA PHE A 949 -13.57 27.03 54.76
C PHE A 949 -12.72 25.80 54.38
N SER A 950 -11.48 25.93 53.94
CA SER A 950 -10.60 24.80 53.70
C SER A 950 -9.44 24.78 54.70
N LYS A 951 -9.08 23.58 55.15
CA LYS A 951 -7.88 23.34 55.93
C LYS A 951 -6.71 23.81 55.08
N PRO A 952 -5.75 24.60 55.60
CA PRO A 952 -4.60 25.01 54.80
C PRO A 952 -3.87 23.76 54.33
N LEU A 953 -3.60 23.67 53.03
CA LEU A 953 -2.79 22.60 52.49
C LEU A 953 -1.39 22.70 53.12
N LYS A 954 -0.81 21.56 53.44
CA LYS A 954 0.61 21.46 53.78
C LYS A 954 1.38 21.61 52.48
N ASN A 955 2.43 22.43 52.48
CA ASN A 955 3.27 22.59 51.26
C ASN A 955 4.51 21.67 51.32
N ASN A 956 4.68 20.89 52.39
CA ASN A 956 5.78 19.97 52.52
C ASN A 956 5.32 18.53 52.34
N TYR A 957 5.77 17.89 51.31
CA TYR A 957 5.46 16.50 50.98
C TYR A 957 6.73 15.74 50.64
N ARG A 958 6.77 14.44 50.90
CA ARG A 958 7.76 13.53 50.39
C ARG A 958 7.22 12.73 49.20
N TYR A 959 5.93 12.42 49.22
CA TYR A 959 5.29 11.63 48.17
C TYR A 959 4.21 12.44 47.47
N ILE A 960 4.27 12.44 46.12
CA ILE A 960 3.22 13.01 45.28
C ILE A 960 2.58 11.88 44.48
N LYS A 961 1.26 11.72 44.59
CA LYS A 961 0.51 10.71 43.83
C LYS A 961 -0.41 11.38 42.82
N ILE A 962 -0.30 10.93 41.58
CA ILE A 962 -1.19 11.32 40.46
C ILE A 962 -2.11 10.13 40.14
N LYS A 963 -3.41 10.43 40.02
CA LYS A 963 -4.39 9.49 39.46
C LYS A 963 -5.07 10.16 38.27
N ALA A 964 -4.89 9.64 37.05
CA ALA A 964 -5.56 10.09 35.85
C ALA A 964 -6.49 8.99 35.37
N LYS A 965 -7.78 9.32 35.28
CA LYS A 965 -8.84 8.36 34.94
C LYS A 965 -9.01 8.34 33.42
N THR A 966 -8.82 7.18 32.83
CA THR A 966 -9.07 6.98 31.39
C THR A 966 -10.54 7.25 31.04
N LEU A 967 -10.82 7.59 29.77
CA LEU A 967 -12.18 7.66 29.27
C LEU A 967 -12.86 6.28 29.32
N GLY A 968 -12.10 5.22 29.03
CA GLY A 968 -12.57 3.84 29.03
C GLY A 968 -13.24 3.48 27.71
N GLU A 969 -14.58 3.56 27.68
CA GLU A 969 -15.36 3.28 26.46
C GLU A 969 -15.36 4.49 25.51
N LEU A 970 -15.10 4.25 24.24
CA LEU A 970 -15.14 5.29 23.20
C LEU A 970 -16.57 5.81 22.99
N PRO A 971 -16.76 7.10 22.67
CA PRO A 971 -18.08 7.65 22.40
C PRO A 971 -18.74 6.98 21.20
N LYS A 972 -20.08 6.88 21.19
CA LYS A 972 -20.83 6.26 20.08
C LYS A 972 -20.66 6.92 18.73
N TRP A 973 -20.25 8.18 18.68
CA TRP A 973 -19.95 8.89 17.44
C TRP A 973 -18.57 8.56 16.89
N HIS A 974 -17.70 7.91 17.68
CA HIS A 974 -16.32 7.61 17.29
C HIS A 974 -16.29 6.31 16.47
N LEU A 975 -15.57 6.30 15.35
CA LEU A 975 -15.48 5.16 14.43
C LEU A 975 -14.98 3.86 15.11
N GLY A 976 -14.10 3.98 16.10
CA GLY A 976 -13.57 2.84 16.86
C GLY A 976 -14.53 2.24 17.87
N HIS A 977 -15.72 2.84 18.11
CA HIS A 977 -16.67 2.36 19.14
C HIS A 977 -17.14 0.92 18.85
N GLU A 978 -17.44 0.60 17.61
CA GLU A 978 -17.92 -0.73 17.19
C GLU A 978 -16.77 -1.75 16.99
N HIS A 979 -15.50 -1.32 17.05
CA HIS A 979 -14.33 -2.20 16.97
C HIS A 979 -13.89 -2.67 18.37
N ASP A 980 -12.75 -2.19 18.86
CA ASP A 980 -12.29 -2.45 20.23
C ASP A 980 -13.12 -1.68 21.27
N GLY A 981 -13.65 -0.52 20.90
CA GLY A 981 -14.50 0.32 21.76
C GLY A 981 -13.78 0.94 22.95
N ARG A 982 -12.43 0.87 23.01
CA ARG A 982 -11.62 1.25 24.16
C ARG A 982 -10.71 2.42 23.84
N SER A 983 -10.56 3.34 24.80
CA SER A 983 -9.69 4.49 24.65
C SER A 983 -8.28 4.23 25.16
N TRP A 984 -7.35 5.01 24.63
CA TRP A 984 -6.00 5.17 25.14
C TRP A 984 -5.89 6.43 25.99
N LEU A 985 -5.05 6.37 27.05
CA LEU A 985 -4.55 7.50 27.81
C LEU A 985 -3.04 7.60 27.61
N PHE A 986 -2.54 8.76 27.18
CA PHE A 986 -1.11 9.02 26.98
C PHE A 986 -0.63 10.13 27.92
N ALA A 987 0.44 9.85 28.64
CA ALA A 987 1.07 10.80 29.56
C ALA A 987 2.59 10.83 29.33
N ASP A 988 3.21 11.98 29.61
CA ASP A 988 4.67 12.12 29.64
C ASP A 988 5.17 12.57 31.02
N GLU A 989 5.68 13.76 31.19
CA GLU A 989 6.45 14.22 32.33
C GLU A 989 5.60 14.73 33.52
N ILE A 990 5.87 14.24 34.73
CA ILE A 990 5.40 14.79 36.02
C ILE A 990 6.45 15.74 36.55
N THR A 991 6.21 17.04 36.41
CA THR A 991 7.12 18.06 36.95
C THR A 991 6.67 18.50 38.37
N ILE A 992 7.57 18.52 39.34
CA ILE A 992 7.32 18.95 40.73
C ILE A 992 8.28 20.11 41.07
N LYS A 993 7.73 21.29 41.43
CA LYS A 993 8.49 22.51 41.72
C LYS A 993 8.18 23.08 43.07
#